data_93a78b67b66f735dcd466a5488244ce3
#
_entry.id   93a78b67b66f735dcd466a5488244ce3
#
_cell.length_a   1.000
_cell.length_b   1.000
_cell.length_c   1.000
_cell.angle_alpha   90.00
_cell.angle_beta   90.00
_cell.angle_gamma   90.00
#
_symmetry.space_group_name_H-M   'P 1'
#
loop_
_entity.id
_entity.type
_entity.pdbx_description
1 polymer ?
#
loop_
_entity_poly.entity_id
_entity_poly.type
_entity_poly.pdbx_seq_one_letter_code
_entity_poly.pdbx_strand_id
1 'polypeptide(L)'
;MAGVLAPEDVDAFLAAANRENLEATVVAEVTAEPRLRMTWKGVTIVDLSREFLNSNGAEKHTTASVPDDDVKPYEFAGDTVTEKLADMLGNLNICSKQGLSERFDSTIGAATVLMPFGGKYQLTPNQTMVAKLPVLHGTTDTVSGMAYGMHPEILSQSPYEGSYLAVIESVTKLVCAGFDYKQAYLTFQEYFERMGTDPTRWGKPFAALLGALDAQLDLNIAAIGGKDSMSGTFEKMDVPPTLCSFAIAPGKASEVISPEFKEAGHSIRLVSCDPHDTAALTANYDAVLSAIRAGKVVSAWALGLGGVAEGLFKMGIGNQIGTRIDDDYDGNLFAQQIGAMLLECTEDIDLGVKVGDTVPEWVLEYEGERIDLTAMQEIYEGKLDKVFSYRGHTGETTEKFSYSAETYPVPAVKTVKPLAFIPVFPGTNCEYDTARAVERAGGAAEILVINNLTPEAITQSIAEASRMIARSQMIVLPGGFSGGDEPDGSAKFITAFFRNPAMKDAVHDLLQRRDGLMLGICNGFQALIKLGLVPYGEIIDTSDQCPTLTFNEIGRHQSMLVRTRIASNKSPWLSRCKVDDIHTVAISHGEGRFVGPEALIRQLAANGQIATQYVDADGQATMDIQYNPNGSAWAIEGITSPDGRVIGKMGHTERVGKGLYRNVPGETDMKMFESAVRYLQNQ
;
A
#
# COMPACT_ATOMS: atom_id res chain seq x y z
N MET A 1 -3.00 12.66 21.70
CA MET A 1 -3.51 13.78 20.87
C MET A 1 -4.17 14.80 21.81
N ALA A 2 -4.05 16.09 21.56
CA ALA A 2 -4.71 17.13 22.35
C ALA A 2 -5.54 18.02 21.41
N GLY A 3 -6.71 18.45 21.88
CA GLY A 3 -7.61 19.34 21.16
C GLY A 3 -8.16 20.43 22.08
N VAL A 4 -8.61 21.54 21.52
CA VAL A 4 -9.29 22.62 22.23
C VAL A 4 -10.75 22.61 21.82
N LEU A 5 -11.65 22.59 22.80
CA LEU A 5 -13.09 22.51 22.61
C LEU A 5 -13.78 23.67 23.33
N ALA A 6 -14.94 24.08 22.83
CA ALA A 6 -15.81 24.95 23.59
C ALA A 6 -16.36 24.20 24.83
N PRO A 7 -16.56 24.87 25.98
CA PRO A 7 -17.01 24.20 27.20
C PRO A 7 -18.33 23.40 27.02
N GLU A 8 -19.22 23.87 26.18
CA GLU A 8 -20.52 23.23 25.87
C GLU A 8 -20.37 21.95 25.06
N ASP A 9 -19.25 21.73 24.37
CA ASP A 9 -19.01 20.56 23.50
C ASP A 9 -18.22 19.45 24.21
N VAL A 10 -17.68 19.70 25.41
CA VAL A 10 -16.79 18.76 26.11
C VAL A 10 -17.49 17.43 26.39
N ASP A 11 -18.70 17.46 26.96
CA ASP A 11 -19.42 16.23 27.30
C ASP A 11 -19.78 15.41 26.06
N ALA A 12 -20.16 16.07 24.96
CA ALA A 12 -20.44 15.41 23.69
C ALA A 12 -19.20 14.74 23.10
N PHE A 13 -18.06 15.41 23.21
CA PHE A 13 -16.77 14.86 22.76
C PHE A 13 -16.32 13.66 23.58
N LEU A 14 -16.41 13.75 24.93
CA LEU A 14 -16.07 12.63 25.82
C LEU A 14 -16.97 11.42 25.55
N ALA A 15 -18.27 11.65 25.32
CA ALA A 15 -19.21 10.59 24.96
C ALA A 15 -18.86 9.97 23.58
N ALA A 16 -18.44 10.78 22.61
CA ALA A 16 -18.00 10.29 21.31
C ALA A 16 -16.72 9.43 21.43
N ALA A 17 -15.72 9.90 22.19
CA ALA A 17 -14.51 9.13 22.44
C ALA A 17 -14.81 7.77 23.12
N ASN A 18 -15.70 7.75 24.08
CA ASN A 18 -16.11 6.51 24.75
C ASN A 18 -16.78 5.52 23.78
N ARG A 19 -17.61 5.99 22.84
CA ARG A 19 -18.21 5.11 21.81
C ARG A 19 -17.15 4.45 20.92
N GLU A 20 -16.03 5.13 20.70
CA GLU A 20 -14.89 4.60 19.91
C GLU A 20 -13.88 3.81 20.78
N ASN A 21 -14.24 3.45 22.02
CA ASN A 21 -13.36 2.76 22.97
C ASN A 21 -12.07 3.53 23.26
N LEU A 22 -12.13 4.86 23.27
CA LEU A 22 -11.01 5.76 23.52
C LEU A 22 -11.14 6.41 24.89
N GLU A 23 -10.03 6.47 25.62
CA GLU A 23 -9.91 7.26 26.84
C GLU A 23 -9.68 8.73 26.47
N ALA A 24 -10.52 9.62 26.99
CA ALA A 24 -10.37 11.06 26.84
C ALA A 24 -10.62 11.76 28.17
N THR A 25 -9.82 12.77 28.48
CA THR A 25 -9.92 13.53 29.72
C THR A 25 -9.58 15.00 29.52
N VAL A 26 -10.21 15.87 30.30
CA VAL A 26 -9.88 17.30 30.32
C VAL A 26 -8.57 17.46 31.12
N VAL A 27 -7.56 18.02 30.50
CA VAL A 27 -6.22 18.19 31.10
C VAL A 27 -5.87 19.64 31.39
N ALA A 28 -6.56 20.60 30.76
CA ALA A 28 -6.32 22.04 30.94
C ALA A 28 -7.53 22.86 30.50
N GLU A 29 -7.56 24.12 30.95
CA GLU A 29 -8.50 25.15 30.51
C GLU A 29 -7.74 26.33 29.91
N VAL A 30 -8.26 26.88 28.82
CA VAL A 30 -7.74 28.12 28.23
C VAL A 30 -8.23 29.32 29.03
N THR A 31 -7.27 30.13 29.50
CA THR A 31 -7.58 31.31 30.34
C THR A 31 -7.32 32.61 29.58
N ALA A 32 -7.97 33.69 30.01
CA ALA A 32 -7.70 35.04 29.46
C ALA A 32 -6.32 35.56 29.85
N GLU A 33 -5.75 35.09 30.95
CA GLU A 33 -4.40 35.48 31.39
C GLU A 33 -3.35 34.79 30.50
N PRO A 34 -2.43 35.52 29.85
CA PRO A 34 -1.46 34.95 28.92
C PRO A 34 -0.31 34.27 29.65
N ARG A 35 -0.59 33.19 30.37
CA ARG A 35 0.37 32.41 31.14
C ARG A 35 0.12 30.90 30.99
N LEU A 36 1.19 30.12 30.94
CA LEU A 36 1.16 28.68 31.18
C LEU A 36 1.31 28.43 32.67
N ARG A 37 0.26 27.95 33.32
CA ARG A 37 0.31 27.59 34.75
C ARG A 37 -0.03 26.11 34.91
N MET A 38 0.84 25.38 35.63
CA MET A 38 0.61 23.98 35.98
C MET A 38 0.61 23.83 37.48
N THR A 39 -0.32 23.04 38.00
CA THR A 39 -0.44 22.73 39.42
C THR A 39 -0.31 21.23 39.65
N TRP A 40 0.34 20.86 40.74
CA TRP A 40 0.40 19.49 41.21
C TRP A 40 0.03 19.43 42.70
N LYS A 41 -1.00 18.67 43.03
CA LYS A 41 -1.53 18.57 44.40
C LYS A 41 -1.76 19.94 45.06
N GLY A 42 -2.29 20.90 44.32
CA GLY A 42 -2.60 22.25 44.79
C GLY A 42 -1.41 23.23 44.87
N VAL A 43 -0.20 22.79 44.49
CA VAL A 43 0.99 23.64 44.43
C VAL A 43 1.29 24.00 42.99
N THR A 44 1.54 25.28 42.70
CA THR A 44 1.98 25.73 41.38
C THR A 44 3.41 25.27 41.16
N ILE A 45 3.64 24.46 40.14
CA ILE A 45 4.97 23.92 39.76
C ILE A 45 5.53 24.57 38.49
N VAL A 46 4.66 25.18 37.65
CA VAL A 46 5.05 25.97 36.48
C VAL A 46 4.17 27.23 36.46
N ASP A 47 4.78 28.38 36.24
CA ASP A 47 4.10 29.65 36.02
C ASP A 47 4.95 30.55 35.09
N LEU A 48 4.73 30.42 33.77
CA LEU A 48 5.49 31.09 32.73
C LEU A 48 4.61 32.02 31.92
N SER A 49 5.10 33.22 31.64
CA SER A 49 4.41 34.14 30.75
C SER A 49 4.44 33.64 29.31
N ARG A 50 3.40 33.92 28.55
CA ARG A 50 3.36 33.62 27.11
C ARG A 50 4.41 34.38 26.33
N GLU A 51 4.73 35.61 26.76
CA GLU A 51 5.82 36.41 26.19
C GLU A 51 7.15 35.65 26.29
N PHE A 52 7.49 35.09 27.46
CA PHE A 52 8.67 34.25 27.61
C PHE A 52 8.65 33.01 26.75
N LEU A 53 7.53 32.29 26.68
CA LEU A 53 7.39 31.09 25.84
C LEU A 53 7.54 31.42 24.35
N ASN A 54 7.08 32.58 23.91
CA ASN A 54 7.19 33.00 22.51
C ASN A 54 8.57 33.55 22.15
N SER A 55 9.44 33.82 23.13
CA SER A 55 10.78 34.35 22.87
C SER A 55 11.78 33.31 22.36
N ASN A 56 11.45 32.03 22.39
CA ASN A 56 12.36 30.92 22.10
C ASN A 56 13.67 30.94 22.96
N GLY A 57 13.66 31.62 24.08
CA GLY A 57 14.80 31.80 24.98
C GLY A 57 15.72 32.95 24.57
N ALA A 58 17.02 32.84 24.91
CA ALA A 58 18.01 33.86 24.57
C ALA A 58 18.26 33.89 23.06
N GLU A 59 18.41 35.09 22.52
CA GLU A 59 18.81 35.29 21.14
C GLU A 59 20.17 34.63 20.88
N LYS A 60 20.26 33.85 19.80
CA LYS A 60 21.47 33.14 19.40
C LYS A 60 21.92 33.64 18.03
N HIS A 61 23.20 33.86 17.89
CA HIS A 61 23.84 34.28 16.65
C HIS A 61 24.79 33.17 16.16
N THR A 62 24.81 32.95 14.87
CA THR A 62 25.77 32.07 14.22
C THR A 62 26.18 32.65 12.87
N THR A 63 27.25 32.12 12.31
CA THR A 63 27.71 32.43 10.96
C THR A 63 27.56 31.15 10.13
N ALA A 64 27.02 31.27 8.94
CA ALA A 64 26.96 30.21 7.94
C ALA A 64 27.95 30.50 6.81
N SER A 65 28.73 29.50 6.42
CA SER A 65 29.59 29.55 5.24
C SER A 65 29.09 28.52 4.25
N VAL A 66 28.45 29.01 3.19
CA VAL A 66 27.92 28.14 2.13
C VAL A 66 29.09 27.49 1.40
N PRO A 67 29.08 26.15 1.20
CA PRO A 67 30.12 25.48 0.43
C PRO A 67 30.05 25.88 -1.06
N ASP A 68 31.20 25.79 -1.74
CA ASP A 68 31.26 25.99 -3.19
C ASP A 68 30.50 24.86 -3.89
N ASP A 69 29.83 25.21 -5.00
CA ASP A 69 29.09 24.25 -5.84
C ASP A 69 30.04 23.71 -6.94
N ASP A 70 30.45 22.44 -6.81
CA ASP A 70 31.23 21.70 -7.81
C ASP A 70 30.64 20.29 -7.95
N VAL A 71 29.51 20.17 -8.67
CA VAL A 71 28.84 18.91 -8.90
C VAL A 71 29.48 18.19 -10.07
N LYS A 72 30.05 17.03 -9.80
CA LYS A 72 30.59 16.13 -10.82
C LYS A 72 29.55 15.12 -11.25
N PRO A 73 29.42 14.84 -12.56
CA PRO A 73 28.55 13.79 -13.06
C PRO A 73 28.89 12.45 -12.41
N TYR A 74 27.85 11.68 -12.08
CA TYR A 74 28.02 10.30 -11.62
C TYR A 74 28.35 9.39 -12.81
N GLU A 75 29.35 8.54 -12.66
CA GLU A 75 29.78 7.59 -13.72
C GLU A 75 29.65 6.16 -13.20
N PHE A 76 28.94 5.31 -13.95
CA PHE A 76 28.87 3.88 -13.69
C PHE A 76 30.11 3.18 -14.24
N ALA A 77 30.63 2.21 -13.49
CA ALA A 77 31.81 1.44 -13.83
C ALA A 77 31.52 0.41 -14.95
N GLY A 78 32.49 0.22 -15.84
CA GLY A 78 32.43 -0.74 -16.92
C GLY A 78 32.88 -0.14 -18.27
N ASP A 79 33.41 -1.00 -19.15
CA ASP A 79 33.85 -0.62 -20.49
C ASP A 79 32.78 -0.89 -21.55
N THR A 80 31.83 -1.80 -21.25
CA THR A 80 30.72 -2.18 -22.12
C THR A 80 29.37 -1.70 -21.57
N VAL A 81 28.35 -1.62 -22.43
CA VAL A 81 26.98 -1.30 -22.01
C VAL A 81 26.46 -2.31 -20.98
N THR A 82 26.72 -3.59 -21.17
CA THR A 82 26.34 -4.67 -20.25
C THR A 82 26.97 -4.49 -18.86
N GLU A 83 28.25 -4.14 -18.76
CA GLU A 83 28.95 -3.93 -17.49
C GLU A 83 28.41 -2.68 -16.77
N LYS A 84 28.22 -1.56 -17.47
CA LYS A 84 27.63 -0.34 -16.92
C LYS A 84 26.21 -0.58 -16.43
N LEU A 85 25.41 -1.34 -17.18
CA LEU A 85 24.05 -1.71 -16.79
C LEU A 85 24.06 -2.55 -15.50
N ALA A 86 24.98 -3.51 -15.38
CA ALA A 86 25.11 -4.33 -14.18
C ALA A 86 25.52 -3.51 -12.94
N ASP A 87 26.50 -2.60 -13.09
CA ASP A 87 26.94 -1.70 -12.00
C ASP A 87 25.79 -0.76 -11.58
N MET A 88 25.09 -0.18 -12.56
CA MET A 88 23.94 0.69 -12.32
C MET A 88 22.82 -0.02 -11.54
N LEU A 89 22.40 -1.20 -11.98
CA LEU A 89 21.31 -1.96 -11.36
C LEU A 89 21.69 -2.51 -9.98
N GLY A 90 22.99 -2.74 -9.74
CA GLY A 90 23.54 -3.07 -8.42
C GLY A 90 23.72 -1.88 -7.46
N ASN A 91 23.50 -0.63 -7.91
CA ASN A 91 23.62 0.55 -7.09
C ASN A 91 22.49 0.62 -6.05
N LEU A 92 22.81 1.01 -4.79
CA LEU A 92 21.83 1.08 -3.70
C LEU A 92 20.70 2.09 -3.94
N ASN A 93 20.93 3.16 -4.70
CA ASN A 93 19.89 4.13 -5.05
C ASN A 93 18.94 3.61 -6.12
N ILE A 94 19.39 2.67 -6.97
CA ILE A 94 18.65 2.18 -8.13
C ILE A 94 18.00 0.82 -7.90
N CYS A 95 18.68 -0.12 -7.22
CA CYS A 95 18.23 -1.50 -7.02
C CYS A 95 16.82 -1.62 -6.43
N SER A 96 16.22 -2.82 -6.53
CA SER A 96 14.86 -3.08 -6.03
C SER A 96 14.71 -2.77 -4.54
N LYS A 97 13.63 -2.06 -4.20
CA LYS A 97 13.19 -1.78 -2.81
C LYS A 97 11.94 -2.60 -2.44
N GLN A 98 11.60 -3.60 -3.25
CA GLN A 98 10.35 -4.35 -3.08
C GLN A 98 10.25 -5.00 -1.70
N GLY A 99 11.29 -5.68 -1.24
CA GLY A 99 11.28 -6.33 0.06
C GLY A 99 11.10 -5.40 1.26
N LEU A 100 11.44 -4.11 1.12
CA LEU A 100 11.13 -3.08 2.11
C LEU A 100 9.67 -2.62 1.97
N SER A 101 9.22 -2.36 0.75
CA SER A 101 7.87 -1.83 0.47
C SER A 101 6.76 -2.80 0.89
N GLU A 102 6.91 -4.09 0.62
CA GLU A 102 5.93 -5.13 0.94
C GLU A 102 5.69 -5.35 2.44
N ARG A 103 6.50 -4.74 3.31
CA ARG A 103 6.32 -4.76 4.77
C ARG A 103 5.20 -3.85 5.26
N PHE A 104 4.68 -2.99 4.39
CA PHE A 104 3.65 -2.00 4.70
C PHE A 104 2.39 -2.28 3.91
N ASP A 105 1.22 -2.14 4.55
CA ASP A 105 -0.07 -2.33 3.89
C ASP A 105 -0.32 -1.23 2.85
N SER A 106 -0.21 -1.59 1.58
CA SER A 106 -0.41 -0.68 0.45
C SER A 106 -1.86 -0.59 -0.02
N THR A 107 -2.78 -1.37 0.54
CA THR A 107 -4.18 -1.48 0.07
C THR A 107 -5.23 -1.09 1.10
N ILE A 108 -4.82 -0.71 2.31
CA ILE A 108 -5.71 -0.30 3.39
C ILE A 108 -6.66 0.82 2.94
N GLY A 109 -7.93 0.76 3.38
CA GLY A 109 -8.96 1.74 3.06
C GLY A 109 -9.54 1.60 1.65
N ALA A 110 -9.12 0.59 0.86
CA ALA A 110 -9.59 0.33 -0.51
C ALA A 110 -9.56 1.60 -1.39
N ALA A 111 -8.45 2.36 -1.31
CA ALA A 111 -8.31 3.64 -1.99
C ALA A 111 -7.15 3.66 -3.01
N THR A 112 -6.28 2.67 -3.01
CA THR A 112 -5.06 2.63 -3.83
C THR A 112 -5.37 2.48 -5.30
N VAL A 113 -5.02 3.50 -6.09
CA VAL A 113 -5.19 3.50 -7.56
C VAL A 113 -3.99 2.85 -8.24
N LEU A 114 -2.76 3.17 -7.77
CA LEU A 114 -1.53 2.56 -8.24
C LEU A 114 -0.84 1.82 -7.10
N MET A 115 -0.59 0.52 -7.30
CA MET A 115 0.21 -0.29 -6.39
C MET A 115 1.67 0.16 -6.42
N PRO A 116 2.46 -0.05 -5.35
CA PRO A 116 3.88 0.30 -5.32
C PRO A 116 4.70 -0.31 -6.44
N PHE A 117 4.30 -1.48 -6.93
CA PHE A 117 4.90 -2.18 -8.07
C PHE A 117 3.81 -2.60 -9.06
N GLY A 118 4.05 -2.32 -10.34
CA GLY A 118 3.11 -2.56 -11.44
C GLY A 118 3.56 -3.63 -12.42
N GLY A 119 2.66 -3.92 -13.37
CA GLY A 119 2.82 -4.93 -14.41
C GLY A 119 2.32 -6.31 -14.00
N LYS A 120 2.36 -7.24 -14.96
CA LYS A 120 1.95 -8.64 -14.79
C LYS A 120 2.72 -9.34 -13.65
N TYR A 121 4.01 -8.99 -13.51
CA TYR A 121 4.90 -9.57 -12.50
C TYR A 121 5.06 -8.68 -11.25
N GLN A 122 4.42 -7.50 -11.24
CA GLN A 122 4.47 -6.54 -10.13
C GLN A 122 5.92 -6.16 -9.76
N LEU A 123 6.74 -5.81 -10.75
CA LEU A 123 8.16 -5.50 -10.58
C LEU A 123 8.54 -4.06 -10.98
N THR A 124 7.74 -3.37 -11.83
CA THR A 124 7.98 -1.96 -12.15
C THR A 124 7.66 -1.08 -10.95
N PRO A 125 8.65 -0.41 -10.33
CA PRO A 125 8.39 0.47 -9.20
C PRO A 125 7.57 1.69 -9.65
N ASN A 126 6.55 2.03 -8.88
CA ASN A 126 5.75 3.23 -9.13
C ASN A 126 6.44 4.45 -8.52
N GLN A 127 6.57 5.53 -9.29
CA GLN A 127 7.23 6.77 -8.85
C GLN A 127 6.30 7.70 -8.06
N THR A 128 4.98 7.51 -8.18
CA THR A 128 3.98 8.36 -7.55
C THR A 128 2.94 7.52 -6.83
N MET A 129 2.81 7.66 -5.52
CA MET A 129 1.69 7.12 -4.77
C MET A 129 0.40 7.80 -5.24
N VAL A 130 -0.62 7.02 -5.60
CA VAL A 130 -1.92 7.53 -6.01
C VAL A 130 -3.03 6.81 -5.26
N ALA A 131 -3.80 7.57 -4.47
CA ALA A 131 -4.91 7.04 -3.72
C ALA A 131 -6.15 7.94 -3.85
N LYS A 132 -7.33 7.34 -3.86
CA LYS A 132 -8.60 8.06 -3.80
C LYS A 132 -8.77 8.75 -2.46
N LEU A 133 -9.37 9.93 -2.46
CA LEU A 133 -9.75 10.59 -1.21
C LEU A 133 -10.78 9.72 -0.46
N PRO A 134 -10.62 9.56 0.86
CA PRO A 134 -11.55 8.76 1.64
C PRO A 134 -12.92 9.42 1.72
N VAL A 135 -13.97 8.64 1.46
CA VAL A 135 -15.37 9.04 1.64
C VAL A 135 -16.08 8.00 2.49
N LEU A 136 -16.96 8.43 3.40
CA LEU A 136 -17.71 7.51 4.26
C LEU A 136 -18.72 6.69 3.47
N HIS A 137 -19.39 7.33 2.50
CA HIS A 137 -20.41 6.69 1.67
C HIS A 137 -20.17 7.02 0.18
N GLY A 138 -20.55 6.08 -0.69
CA GLY A 138 -20.43 6.25 -2.12
C GLY A 138 -19.03 6.02 -2.67
N THR A 139 -18.71 6.67 -3.78
CA THR A 139 -17.42 6.57 -4.48
C THR A 139 -16.97 7.94 -4.96
N THR A 140 -15.66 8.13 -5.09
CA THR A 140 -15.07 9.34 -5.69
C THR A 140 -14.12 8.99 -6.83
N ASP A 141 -13.96 9.87 -7.79
CA ASP A 141 -12.90 9.85 -8.79
C ASP A 141 -11.72 10.76 -8.41
N THR A 142 -11.89 11.57 -7.36
CA THR A 142 -10.82 12.45 -6.87
C THR A 142 -9.73 11.64 -6.18
N VAL A 143 -8.49 11.90 -6.56
CA VAL A 143 -7.29 11.27 -6.00
C VAL A 143 -6.32 12.30 -5.46
N SER A 144 -5.46 11.86 -4.55
CA SER A 144 -4.22 12.54 -4.19
C SER A 144 -3.05 11.77 -4.80
N GLY A 145 -2.17 12.48 -5.50
CA GLY A 145 -0.87 11.97 -5.92
C GLY A 145 0.22 12.53 -5.03
N MET A 146 1.20 11.70 -4.65
CA MET A 146 2.37 12.13 -3.90
C MET A 146 3.62 11.46 -4.47
N ALA A 147 4.64 12.27 -4.76
CA ALA A 147 5.94 11.81 -5.22
C ALA A 147 7.06 12.46 -4.40
N TYR A 148 8.22 11.83 -4.36
CA TYR A 148 9.40 12.38 -3.70
C TYR A 148 10.57 12.55 -4.67
N GLY A 149 11.47 13.50 -4.33
CA GLY A 149 12.75 13.70 -4.99
C GLY A 149 13.87 13.80 -3.97
N MET A 150 15.01 13.16 -4.28
CA MET A 150 16.20 13.19 -3.45
C MET A 150 17.40 12.63 -4.22
N HIS A 151 18.53 13.38 -4.22
CA HIS A 151 19.76 12.99 -4.90
C HIS A 151 20.94 13.00 -3.91
N PRO A 152 21.22 11.91 -3.17
CA PRO A 152 22.24 11.91 -2.12
C PRO A 152 23.65 12.21 -2.64
N GLU A 153 23.98 11.81 -3.86
CA GLU A 153 25.28 12.09 -4.49
C GLU A 153 25.47 13.58 -4.78
N ILE A 154 24.43 14.25 -5.30
CA ILE A 154 24.48 15.68 -5.58
C ILE A 154 24.41 16.47 -4.29
N LEU A 155 23.50 16.12 -3.36
CA LEU A 155 23.37 16.77 -2.06
C LEU A 155 24.69 16.75 -1.26
N SER A 156 25.48 15.67 -1.39
CA SER A 156 26.78 15.54 -0.71
C SER A 156 27.84 16.48 -1.29
N GLN A 157 27.74 16.83 -2.58
CA GLN A 157 28.65 17.74 -3.28
C GLN A 157 28.18 19.18 -3.19
N SER A 158 26.91 19.43 -3.50
CA SER A 158 26.23 20.73 -3.42
C SER A 158 24.86 20.57 -2.77
N PRO A 159 24.68 20.93 -1.50
CA PRO A 159 23.35 20.95 -0.87
C PRO A 159 22.36 21.87 -1.58
N TYR A 160 22.82 22.97 -2.18
CA TYR A 160 21.98 23.88 -2.96
C TYR A 160 21.42 23.18 -4.20
N GLU A 161 22.30 22.67 -5.07
CA GLU A 161 21.92 22.03 -6.34
C GLU A 161 21.10 20.77 -6.09
N GLY A 162 21.54 19.92 -5.14
CA GLY A 162 20.82 18.70 -4.81
C GLY A 162 19.41 18.95 -4.28
N SER A 163 19.18 20.05 -3.57
CA SER A 163 17.87 20.44 -3.07
C SER A 163 16.98 21.06 -4.13
N TYR A 164 17.55 21.88 -5.02
CA TYR A 164 16.86 22.40 -6.19
C TYR A 164 16.34 21.24 -7.06
N LEU A 165 17.23 20.32 -7.42
CA LEU A 165 16.89 19.15 -8.24
C LEU A 165 15.95 18.17 -7.55
N ALA A 166 15.98 18.04 -6.22
CA ALA A 166 15.02 17.24 -5.47
C ALA A 166 13.58 17.74 -5.63
N VAL A 167 13.40 19.08 -5.66
CA VAL A 167 12.09 19.67 -5.95
C VAL A 167 11.67 19.38 -7.39
N ILE A 168 12.56 19.61 -8.36
CA ILE A 168 12.28 19.33 -9.78
C ILE A 168 11.89 17.86 -9.98
N GLU A 169 12.64 16.92 -9.40
CA GLU A 169 12.34 15.49 -9.53
C GLU A 169 10.95 15.13 -8.96
N SER A 170 10.63 15.60 -7.75
CA SER A 170 9.34 15.30 -7.13
C SER A 170 8.16 15.78 -7.97
N VAL A 171 8.28 16.95 -8.59
CA VAL A 171 7.26 17.53 -9.48
C VAL A 171 7.21 16.79 -10.83
N THR A 172 8.36 16.45 -11.42
CA THR A 172 8.43 15.67 -12.68
C THR A 172 7.73 14.33 -12.55
N LYS A 173 7.93 13.64 -11.41
CA LYS A 173 7.24 12.37 -11.12
C LYS A 173 5.72 12.50 -11.05
N LEU A 174 5.20 13.60 -10.48
CA LEU A 174 3.76 13.90 -10.50
C LEU A 174 3.25 14.06 -11.94
N VAL A 175 3.98 14.81 -12.77
CA VAL A 175 3.64 15.02 -14.19
C VAL A 175 3.62 13.70 -14.94
N CYS A 176 4.63 12.83 -14.75
CA CYS A 176 4.68 11.49 -15.35
C CYS A 176 3.50 10.60 -14.96
N ALA A 177 2.89 10.83 -13.81
CA ALA A 177 1.67 10.13 -13.38
C ALA A 177 0.37 10.82 -13.84
N GLY A 178 0.43 11.96 -14.55
CA GLY A 178 -0.73 12.67 -15.09
C GLY A 178 -1.26 13.82 -14.22
N PHE A 179 -0.55 14.20 -13.16
CA PHE A 179 -0.97 15.29 -12.28
C PHE A 179 -0.51 16.66 -12.79
N ASP A 180 -1.38 17.65 -12.65
CA ASP A 180 -1.07 19.05 -12.96
C ASP A 180 -0.17 19.65 -11.88
N TYR A 181 1.09 19.92 -12.22
CA TYR A 181 2.08 20.49 -11.30
C TYR A 181 1.67 21.86 -10.75
N LYS A 182 0.86 22.64 -11.47
CA LYS A 182 0.35 23.96 -11.03
C LYS A 182 -0.55 23.86 -9.80
N GLN A 183 -1.06 22.68 -9.49
CA GLN A 183 -1.87 22.39 -8.30
C GLN A 183 -1.06 21.74 -7.18
N ALA A 184 0.25 21.58 -7.38
CA ALA A 184 1.10 20.92 -6.40
C ALA A 184 1.42 21.83 -5.21
N TYR A 185 1.51 21.20 -4.04
CA TYR A 185 2.13 21.77 -2.85
C TYR A 185 3.29 20.88 -2.42
N LEU A 186 4.28 21.49 -1.76
CA LEU A 186 5.48 20.79 -1.32
C LEU A 186 5.51 20.64 0.20
N THR A 187 6.24 19.64 0.67
CA THR A 187 6.69 19.51 2.05
C THR A 187 8.09 18.92 2.06
N PHE A 188 8.95 19.38 2.96
CA PHE A 188 10.34 18.96 2.99
C PHE A 188 10.66 18.16 4.25
N GLN A 189 11.52 17.16 4.10
CA GLN A 189 12.15 16.47 5.20
C GLN A 189 13.65 16.70 5.10
N GLU A 190 14.23 17.32 6.13
CA GLU A 190 15.65 17.64 6.19
C GLU A 190 16.33 16.89 7.34
N TYR A 191 17.59 16.48 7.11
CA TYR A 191 18.41 15.83 8.12
C TYR A 191 19.88 16.14 7.90
N PHE A 192 20.50 16.77 8.91
CA PHE A 192 21.89 17.18 8.87
C PHE A 192 22.62 16.75 10.13
N GLU A 193 23.97 16.75 10.09
CA GLU A 193 24.82 16.53 11.23
C GLU A 193 24.63 17.59 12.33
N ARG A 194 25.20 17.36 13.51
CA ARG A 194 25.21 18.38 14.59
C ARG A 194 26.01 19.60 14.17
N MET A 195 25.37 20.75 14.21
CA MET A 195 25.95 22.03 13.74
C MET A 195 27.10 22.54 14.61
N GLY A 196 26.93 22.50 15.93
CA GLY A 196 27.89 23.12 16.86
C GLY A 196 28.08 24.61 16.57
N THR A 197 29.35 25.02 16.55
CA THR A 197 29.76 26.41 16.23
C THR A 197 30.51 26.51 14.90
N ASP A 198 30.50 25.46 14.10
CA ASP A 198 31.19 25.41 12.81
C ASP A 198 30.35 26.10 11.72
N PRO A 199 30.84 27.19 11.12
CA PRO A 199 30.11 27.90 10.08
C PRO A 199 29.84 27.07 8.83
N THR A 200 30.71 26.10 8.51
CA THR A 200 30.55 25.25 7.32
C THR A 200 29.43 24.24 7.50
N ARG A 201 29.26 23.73 8.74
CA ARG A 201 28.13 22.86 9.07
C ARG A 201 26.78 23.62 8.95
N TRP A 202 26.74 24.88 9.43
CA TRP A 202 25.56 25.74 9.27
C TRP A 202 25.31 26.12 7.82
N GLY A 203 26.36 26.20 6.98
CA GLY A 203 26.25 26.48 5.56
C GLY A 203 25.47 25.45 4.77
N LYS A 204 25.54 24.16 5.13
CA LYS A 204 24.87 23.07 4.41
C LYS A 204 23.34 23.16 4.44
N PRO A 205 22.65 23.20 5.60
CA PRO A 205 21.21 23.36 5.64
C PRO A 205 20.77 24.72 5.05
N PHE A 206 21.57 25.77 5.21
CA PHE A 206 21.26 27.07 4.61
C PHE A 206 21.29 27.01 3.08
N ALA A 207 22.30 26.37 2.48
CA ALA A 207 22.39 26.16 1.05
C ALA A 207 21.23 25.28 0.53
N ALA A 208 20.90 24.22 1.25
CA ALA A 208 19.79 23.33 0.88
C ALA A 208 18.45 24.09 0.85
N LEU A 209 18.17 24.92 1.87
CA LEU A 209 16.96 25.72 1.91
C LEU A 209 16.92 26.76 0.80
N LEU A 210 18.05 27.38 0.43
CA LEU A 210 18.12 28.32 -0.70
C LEU A 210 17.79 27.61 -2.01
N GLY A 211 18.40 26.46 -2.30
CA GLY A 211 18.09 25.70 -3.52
C GLY A 211 16.62 25.29 -3.60
N ALA A 212 16.05 24.79 -2.49
CA ALA A 212 14.64 24.46 -2.44
C ALA A 212 13.73 25.70 -2.58
N LEU A 213 14.14 26.86 -2.08
CA LEU A 213 13.41 28.12 -2.25
C LEU A 213 13.42 28.59 -3.71
N ASP A 214 14.58 28.56 -4.36
CA ASP A 214 14.70 29.01 -5.75
C ASP A 214 13.86 28.12 -6.68
N ALA A 215 13.87 26.79 -6.48
CA ALA A 215 12.99 25.90 -7.24
C ALA A 215 11.50 26.18 -7.03
N GLN A 216 11.08 26.56 -5.81
CA GLN A 216 9.69 26.97 -5.54
C GLN A 216 9.32 28.27 -6.28
N LEU A 217 10.23 29.24 -6.30
CA LEU A 217 10.02 30.51 -6.99
C LEU A 217 9.96 30.30 -8.51
N ASP A 218 10.85 29.48 -9.05
CA ASP A 218 10.92 29.16 -10.47
C ASP A 218 9.65 28.44 -10.95
N LEU A 219 9.19 27.44 -10.22
CA LEU A 219 7.98 26.68 -10.57
C LEU A 219 6.67 27.38 -10.14
N ASN A 220 6.76 28.48 -9.36
CA ASN A 220 5.61 29.16 -8.76
C ASN A 220 4.69 28.21 -7.96
N ILE A 221 5.29 27.34 -7.17
CA ILE A 221 4.61 26.45 -6.24
C ILE A 221 5.15 26.65 -4.82
N ALA A 222 4.38 26.28 -3.80
CA ALA A 222 4.75 26.59 -2.42
C ALA A 222 4.87 25.34 -1.55
N ALA A 223 5.85 25.36 -0.64
CA ALA A 223 5.88 24.41 0.47
C ALA A 223 4.90 24.85 1.57
N ILE A 224 4.13 23.87 2.09
CA ILE A 224 3.20 24.11 3.20
C ILE A 224 3.87 23.94 4.56
N GLY A 225 5.09 23.43 4.59
CA GLY A 225 5.89 23.18 5.78
C GLY A 225 6.89 22.05 5.57
N GLY A 226 7.33 21.47 6.65
CA GLY A 226 8.30 20.40 6.64
C GLY A 226 8.76 20.06 8.04
N LYS A 227 9.84 19.28 8.13
CA LYS A 227 10.50 18.92 9.37
C LYS A 227 12.00 18.87 9.14
N ASP A 228 12.75 19.57 9.96
CA ASP A 228 14.21 19.56 9.96
C ASP A 228 14.78 18.87 11.22
N SER A 229 16.00 18.39 11.13
CA SER A 229 16.74 17.84 12.24
C SER A 229 18.24 18.02 12.02
N MET A 230 18.93 18.61 13.01
CA MET A 230 20.37 18.83 13.04
C MET A 230 21.01 17.97 14.16
N SER A 231 20.65 16.68 14.20
CA SER A 231 21.11 15.74 15.23
C SER A 231 21.76 14.48 14.66
N GLY A 232 22.04 14.46 13.36
CA GLY A 232 22.54 13.33 12.61
C GLY A 232 24.02 13.03 12.78
N THR A 233 24.53 13.10 14.03
CA THR A 233 25.90 12.71 14.36
C THR A 233 25.87 11.62 15.41
N PHE A 234 26.50 10.47 15.09
CA PHE A 234 26.74 9.38 16.02
C PHE A 234 28.23 9.12 16.12
N GLU A 235 28.83 9.40 17.29
CA GLU A 235 30.28 9.38 17.51
C GLU A 235 31.05 10.23 16.49
N LYS A 236 31.70 9.60 15.50
CA LYS A 236 32.47 10.25 14.43
C LYS A 236 31.79 10.18 13.09
N MET A 237 30.61 9.57 12.99
CA MET A 237 29.81 9.50 11.77
C MET A 237 28.83 10.66 11.74
N ASP A 238 28.90 11.44 10.69
CA ASP A 238 27.92 12.45 10.34
C ASP A 238 26.99 11.93 9.24
N VAL A 239 25.68 12.18 9.34
CA VAL A 239 24.76 11.94 8.24
C VAL A 239 25.13 12.85 7.07
N PRO A 240 25.09 12.37 5.82
CA PRO A 240 25.23 13.24 4.65
C PRO A 240 24.12 14.29 4.63
N PRO A 241 24.37 15.47 4.03
CA PRO A 241 23.33 16.46 3.80
C PRO A 241 22.10 15.81 3.15
N THR A 242 20.93 16.01 3.74
CA THR A 242 19.69 15.38 3.26
C THR A 242 18.58 16.42 3.20
N LEU A 243 18.02 16.62 2.00
CA LEU A 243 16.73 17.23 1.79
C LEU A 243 15.93 16.34 0.86
N CYS A 244 14.79 15.89 1.33
CA CYS A 244 13.82 15.14 0.54
C CYS A 244 12.61 16.03 0.27
N SER A 245 12.31 16.30 -1.00
CA SER A 245 11.12 17.02 -1.41
C SER A 245 9.97 16.02 -1.63
N PHE A 246 8.81 16.31 -1.05
CA PHE A 246 7.56 15.63 -1.36
C PHE A 246 6.63 16.61 -2.08
N ALA A 247 6.22 16.27 -3.29
CA ALA A 247 5.22 17.02 -4.05
C ALA A 247 3.88 16.30 -3.99
N ILE A 248 2.80 17.03 -3.69
CA ILE A 248 1.45 16.50 -3.50
C ILE A 248 0.50 17.30 -4.38
N ALA A 249 -0.31 16.62 -5.20
CA ALA A 249 -1.33 17.27 -6.03
C ALA A 249 -2.64 16.48 -6.04
N PRO A 250 -3.81 17.16 -6.12
CA PRO A 250 -5.08 16.51 -6.41
C PRO A 250 -5.18 16.15 -7.90
N GLY A 251 -5.99 15.14 -8.22
CA GLY A 251 -6.23 14.72 -9.60
C GLY A 251 -7.49 13.88 -9.73
N LYS A 252 -7.64 13.22 -10.87
CA LYS A 252 -8.71 12.25 -11.13
C LYS A 252 -8.13 10.88 -11.43
N ALA A 253 -8.67 9.84 -10.81
CA ALA A 253 -8.23 8.47 -11.05
C ALA A 253 -8.31 8.07 -12.53
N SER A 254 -9.27 8.63 -13.28
CA SER A 254 -9.46 8.39 -14.72
C SER A 254 -8.32 8.96 -15.59
N GLU A 255 -7.60 9.99 -15.11
CA GLU A 255 -6.53 10.69 -15.84
C GLU A 255 -5.13 10.20 -15.46
N VAL A 256 -5.00 9.31 -14.47
CA VAL A 256 -3.73 8.77 -13.99
C VAL A 256 -3.19 7.71 -14.93
N ILE A 257 -1.88 7.73 -15.22
CA ILE A 257 -1.14 6.65 -15.88
C ILE A 257 -0.09 6.06 -14.96
N SER A 258 0.44 4.91 -15.31
CA SER A 258 1.46 4.19 -14.53
C SER A 258 2.70 3.89 -15.37
N PRO A 259 3.87 3.68 -14.75
CA PRO A 259 5.15 3.70 -15.46
C PRO A 259 5.51 2.42 -16.23
N GLU A 260 4.87 1.28 -16.00
CA GLU A 260 5.21 0.05 -16.71
C GLU A 260 4.89 0.14 -18.20
N PHE A 261 5.75 -0.37 -19.09
CA PHE A 261 5.45 -0.51 -20.52
C PHE A 261 4.19 -1.34 -20.73
N LYS A 262 3.32 -0.89 -21.62
CA LYS A 262 1.99 -1.48 -21.85
C LYS A 262 2.01 -2.55 -22.93
N GLU A 263 2.60 -2.24 -24.07
CA GLU A 263 2.61 -3.12 -25.24
C GLU A 263 3.92 -3.04 -26.02
N ALA A 264 4.26 -4.10 -26.75
CA ALA A 264 5.34 -4.08 -27.70
C ALA A 264 4.95 -3.37 -29.00
N GLY A 265 5.90 -2.71 -29.63
CA GLY A 265 5.70 -1.94 -30.87
C GLY A 265 5.34 -0.47 -30.64
N HIS A 266 5.32 -0.02 -29.38
CA HIS A 266 5.12 1.39 -29.04
C HIS A 266 6.45 2.16 -29.18
N SER A 267 6.37 3.43 -29.60
CA SER A 267 7.52 4.33 -29.68
C SER A 267 7.92 4.83 -28.30
N ILE A 268 9.22 4.90 -28.05
CA ILE A 268 9.81 5.46 -26.83
C ILE A 268 10.42 6.80 -27.13
N ARG A 269 10.06 7.84 -26.37
CA ARG A 269 10.53 9.21 -26.59
C ARG A 269 11.08 9.82 -25.31
N LEU A 270 12.16 10.61 -25.45
CA LEU A 270 12.79 11.36 -24.37
C LEU A 270 12.46 12.84 -24.52
N VAL A 271 11.83 13.41 -23.49
CA VAL A 271 11.58 14.85 -23.36
C VAL A 271 12.52 15.39 -22.29
N SER A 272 13.46 16.26 -22.68
CA SER A 272 14.47 16.81 -21.78
C SER A 272 14.75 18.27 -22.06
N CYS A 273 15.24 18.98 -21.04
CA CYS A 273 15.80 20.32 -21.12
C CYS A 273 16.77 20.51 -19.95
N ASP A 274 17.44 21.66 -19.88
CA ASP A 274 18.14 22.07 -18.68
C ASP A 274 17.10 22.29 -17.56
N PRO A 275 17.22 21.64 -16.39
CA PRO A 275 16.28 21.78 -15.29
C PRO A 275 16.20 23.22 -14.73
N HIS A 276 17.22 24.06 -14.98
CA HIS A 276 17.22 25.48 -14.63
C HIS A 276 16.57 26.38 -15.70
N ASP A 277 16.30 25.86 -16.90
CA ASP A 277 15.46 26.54 -17.88
C ASP A 277 13.98 26.30 -17.57
N THR A 278 13.48 27.05 -16.60
CA THR A 278 12.10 26.90 -16.10
C THR A 278 11.05 27.05 -17.20
N ALA A 279 11.30 27.88 -18.21
CA ALA A 279 10.37 28.09 -19.31
C ALA A 279 10.27 26.82 -20.19
N ALA A 280 11.41 26.23 -20.55
CA ALA A 280 11.45 24.98 -21.30
C ALA A 280 10.89 23.82 -20.48
N LEU A 281 11.25 23.71 -19.19
CA LEU A 281 10.78 22.67 -18.28
C LEU A 281 9.25 22.67 -18.13
N THR A 282 8.66 23.82 -17.86
CA THR A 282 7.20 23.95 -17.69
C THR A 282 6.44 23.74 -19.01
N ALA A 283 7.01 24.17 -20.13
CA ALA A 283 6.46 23.88 -21.46
C ALA A 283 6.46 22.37 -21.74
N ASN A 284 7.53 21.65 -21.38
CA ASN A 284 7.62 20.18 -21.47
C ASN A 284 6.55 19.51 -20.59
N TYR A 285 6.36 19.96 -19.35
CA TYR A 285 5.31 19.43 -18.45
C TYR A 285 3.91 19.59 -19.07
N ASP A 286 3.57 20.79 -19.57
CA ASP A 286 2.28 21.05 -20.19
C ASP A 286 2.06 20.19 -21.47
N ALA A 287 3.10 20.01 -22.29
CA ALA A 287 3.04 19.18 -23.50
C ALA A 287 2.84 17.68 -23.15
N VAL A 288 3.59 17.16 -22.18
CA VAL A 288 3.45 15.75 -21.73
C VAL A 288 2.07 15.52 -21.12
N LEU A 289 1.58 16.41 -20.24
CA LEU A 289 0.22 16.28 -19.67
C LEU A 289 -0.85 16.33 -20.76
N SER A 290 -0.70 17.16 -21.78
CA SER A 290 -1.62 17.21 -22.92
C SER A 290 -1.63 15.88 -23.69
N ALA A 291 -0.45 15.29 -23.93
CA ALA A 291 -0.31 14.00 -24.62
C ALA A 291 -0.89 12.83 -23.79
N ILE A 292 -0.71 12.84 -22.47
CA ILE A 292 -1.33 11.87 -21.55
C ILE A 292 -2.87 11.96 -21.63
N ARG A 293 -3.42 13.18 -21.51
CA ARG A 293 -4.88 13.41 -21.57
C ARG A 293 -5.49 13.05 -22.91
N ALA A 294 -4.70 13.17 -23.99
CA ALA A 294 -5.10 12.74 -25.33
C ALA A 294 -5.00 11.21 -25.55
N GLY A 295 -4.47 10.45 -24.57
CA GLY A 295 -4.24 9.01 -24.68
C GLY A 295 -3.10 8.61 -25.63
N LYS A 296 -2.26 9.56 -26.02
CA LYS A 296 -1.08 9.33 -26.90
C LYS A 296 0.12 8.83 -26.11
N VAL A 297 0.28 9.26 -24.85
CA VAL A 297 1.25 8.76 -23.89
C VAL A 297 0.52 7.87 -22.89
N VAL A 298 0.94 6.62 -22.79
CA VAL A 298 0.28 5.59 -21.95
C VAL A 298 1.12 5.17 -20.76
N SER A 299 2.42 5.48 -20.79
CA SER A 299 3.37 5.24 -19.70
C SER A 299 4.43 6.33 -19.71
N ALA A 300 4.91 6.75 -18.54
CA ALA A 300 5.95 7.75 -18.40
C ALA A 300 6.81 7.51 -17.17
N TRP A 301 8.09 7.87 -17.27
CA TRP A 301 9.08 7.75 -16.22
C TRP A 301 9.91 9.03 -16.09
N ALA A 302 9.98 9.61 -14.89
CA ALA A 302 10.90 10.69 -14.60
C ALA A 302 12.32 10.13 -14.44
N LEU A 303 13.28 10.65 -15.22
CA LEU A 303 14.66 10.17 -15.16
C LEU A 303 15.36 10.57 -13.87
N GLY A 304 16.22 9.70 -13.39
CA GLY A 304 17.01 9.87 -12.18
C GLY A 304 18.50 9.60 -12.43
N LEU A 305 19.15 9.00 -11.43
CA LEU A 305 20.60 8.75 -11.41
C LEU A 305 21.09 7.92 -12.60
N GLY A 306 20.35 6.88 -12.99
CA GLY A 306 20.74 5.95 -14.06
C GLY A 306 20.27 6.34 -15.46
N GLY A 307 19.69 7.54 -15.62
CA GLY A 307 19.29 8.10 -16.92
C GLY A 307 18.30 7.22 -17.70
N VAL A 308 18.44 7.23 -19.01
CA VAL A 308 17.58 6.49 -19.95
C VAL A 308 17.65 4.98 -19.70
N ALA A 309 18.86 4.43 -19.44
CA ALA A 309 19.04 3.00 -19.19
C ALA A 309 18.24 2.51 -17.97
N GLU A 310 18.23 3.29 -16.87
CA GLU A 310 17.40 3.01 -15.69
C GLU A 310 15.91 3.03 -16.03
N GLY A 311 15.48 4.06 -16.76
CA GLY A 311 14.08 4.22 -17.15
C GLY A 311 13.59 3.04 -18.00
N LEU A 312 14.33 2.67 -19.06
CA LEU A 312 13.99 1.55 -19.95
C LEU A 312 13.86 0.23 -19.18
N PHE A 313 14.83 -0.06 -18.31
CA PHE A 313 14.81 -1.28 -17.51
C PHE A 313 13.62 -1.32 -16.54
N LYS A 314 13.40 -0.24 -15.78
CA LYS A 314 12.33 -0.19 -14.76
C LYS A 314 10.94 -0.13 -15.35
N MET A 315 10.76 0.54 -16.49
CA MET A 315 9.48 0.51 -17.21
C MET A 315 9.19 -0.88 -17.81
N GLY A 316 10.21 -1.59 -18.27
CA GLY A 316 10.05 -2.90 -18.91
C GLY A 316 9.83 -4.07 -17.97
N ILE A 317 10.47 -4.07 -16.80
CA ILE A 317 10.56 -5.25 -15.90
C ILE A 317 9.20 -5.79 -15.44
N GLY A 318 8.21 -4.92 -15.21
CA GLY A 318 6.89 -5.31 -14.69
C GLY A 318 6.08 -6.19 -15.65
N ASN A 319 6.25 -6.00 -16.95
CA ASN A 319 5.59 -6.78 -18.00
C ASN A 319 6.59 -7.63 -18.83
N GLN A 320 7.90 -7.53 -18.53
CA GLN A 320 9.00 -8.13 -19.29
C GLN A 320 8.94 -7.74 -20.78
N ILE A 321 8.73 -6.46 -21.03
CA ILE A 321 8.76 -5.85 -22.36
C ILE A 321 10.12 -5.18 -22.52
N GLY A 322 10.89 -5.61 -23.53
CA GLY A 322 12.21 -5.08 -23.83
C GLY A 322 12.17 -3.83 -24.71
N THR A 323 13.35 -3.39 -25.10
CA THR A 323 13.53 -2.18 -25.90
C THR A 323 14.56 -2.40 -26.99
N ARG A 324 14.28 -1.90 -28.20
CA ARG A 324 15.25 -1.67 -29.26
C ARG A 324 15.49 -0.18 -29.38
N ILE A 325 16.74 0.24 -29.16
CA ILE A 325 17.16 1.63 -29.33
C ILE A 325 17.42 1.90 -30.79
N ASP A 326 16.98 3.03 -31.29
CA ASP A 326 17.20 3.42 -32.70
C ASP A 326 18.69 3.73 -32.95
N ASP A 327 19.19 3.35 -34.11
CA ASP A 327 20.58 3.57 -34.52
C ASP A 327 20.94 5.07 -34.60
N ASP A 328 19.95 5.94 -34.79
CA ASP A 328 20.11 7.40 -34.87
C ASP A 328 20.08 8.08 -33.48
N TYR A 329 19.85 7.33 -32.39
CA TYR A 329 19.90 7.87 -31.05
C TYR A 329 21.33 8.00 -30.54
N ASP A 330 21.83 9.21 -30.43
CA ASP A 330 23.22 9.52 -30.03
C ASP A 330 23.38 9.96 -28.56
N GLY A 331 22.29 9.89 -27.77
CA GLY A 331 22.28 10.28 -26.36
C GLY A 331 23.02 9.29 -25.45
N ASN A 332 23.66 9.78 -24.40
CA ASN A 332 24.26 8.93 -23.38
C ASN A 332 23.17 8.25 -22.52
N LEU A 333 23.05 6.92 -22.63
CA LEU A 333 22.04 6.12 -21.92
C LEU A 333 22.13 6.23 -20.39
N PHE A 334 23.32 6.45 -19.86
CA PHE A 334 23.62 6.45 -18.41
C PHE A 334 23.76 7.85 -17.81
N ALA A 335 23.56 8.90 -18.61
CA ALA A 335 23.64 10.27 -18.10
C ALA A 335 22.50 10.57 -17.14
N GLN A 336 22.82 11.08 -15.96
CA GLN A 336 21.83 11.62 -15.03
C GLN A 336 21.14 12.85 -15.65
N GLN A 337 19.80 12.83 -15.74
CA GLN A 337 19.00 13.87 -16.38
C GLN A 337 17.74 14.17 -15.55
N ILE A 338 17.91 14.95 -14.49
CA ILE A 338 16.79 15.32 -13.64
C ILE A 338 15.86 16.30 -14.37
N GLY A 339 14.55 16.12 -14.24
CA GLY A 339 13.55 16.90 -14.96
C GLY A 339 13.18 16.34 -16.34
N ALA A 340 13.99 15.40 -16.87
CA ALA A 340 13.67 14.70 -18.11
C ALA A 340 12.65 13.57 -17.90
N MET A 341 11.88 13.28 -18.95
CA MET A 341 10.79 12.29 -18.93
C MET A 341 10.93 11.32 -20.10
N LEU A 342 10.93 10.02 -19.82
CA LEU A 342 10.86 8.94 -20.80
C LEU A 342 9.40 8.54 -20.99
N LEU A 343 8.92 8.49 -22.23
CA LEU A 343 7.51 8.31 -22.58
C LEU A 343 7.33 7.08 -23.45
N GLU A 344 6.31 6.27 -23.19
CA GLU A 344 5.78 5.26 -24.11
C GLU A 344 4.59 5.85 -24.88
N CYS A 345 4.67 5.87 -26.20
CA CYS A 345 3.71 6.51 -27.08
C CYS A 345 3.02 5.48 -27.98
N THR A 346 1.68 5.51 -28.05
CA THR A 346 0.89 4.60 -28.88
C THR A 346 0.98 4.91 -30.37
N GLU A 347 1.44 6.09 -30.72
CA GLU A 347 1.68 6.58 -32.08
C GLU A 347 2.93 7.45 -32.10
N ASP A 348 3.51 7.68 -33.26
CA ASP A 348 4.60 8.64 -33.40
C ASP A 348 4.07 10.07 -33.22
N ILE A 349 4.65 10.80 -32.25
CA ILE A 349 4.25 12.16 -31.88
C ILE A 349 5.44 13.12 -31.97
N ASP A 350 5.19 14.37 -32.33
CA ASP A 350 6.23 15.42 -32.37
C ASP A 350 6.45 15.98 -30.95
N LEU A 351 7.06 15.16 -30.07
CA LEU A 351 7.37 15.54 -28.70
C LEU A 351 8.68 14.86 -28.24
N GLY A 352 9.71 15.68 -28.00
CA GLY A 352 11.04 15.18 -27.61
C GLY A 352 11.77 14.41 -28.72
N VAL A 353 12.78 13.63 -28.34
CA VAL A 353 13.61 12.83 -29.24
C VAL A 353 13.18 11.36 -29.19
N LYS A 354 13.07 10.70 -30.34
CA LYS A 354 12.81 9.25 -30.36
C LYS A 354 14.06 8.51 -29.86
N VAL A 355 13.86 7.60 -28.89
CA VAL A 355 14.90 6.74 -28.32
C VAL A 355 14.90 5.37 -29.00
N GLY A 356 13.72 4.86 -29.32
CA GLY A 356 13.55 3.53 -29.90
C GLY A 356 12.10 3.05 -29.80
N ASP A 357 11.93 1.73 -29.84
CA ASP A 357 10.62 1.08 -29.76
C ASP A 357 10.63 -0.05 -28.72
N THR A 358 9.48 -0.33 -28.12
CA THR A 358 9.29 -1.50 -27.25
C THR A 358 9.24 -2.78 -28.07
N VAL A 359 9.83 -3.87 -27.54
CA VAL A 359 9.85 -5.20 -28.17
C VAL A 359 9.29 -6.27 -27.22
N PRO A 360 8.70 -7.38 -27.76
CA PRO A 360 8.03 -8.36 -26.91
C PRO A 360 8.98 -9.23 -26.06
N GLU A 361 10.24 -9.34 -26.47
CA GLU A 361 11.26 -10.09 -25.74
C GLU A 361 11.87 -9.24 -24.63
N TRP A 362 12.23 -9.85 -23.51
CA TRP A 362 12.88 -9.17 -22.37
C TRP A 362 14.37 -8.95 -22.63
N VAL A 363 14.68 -8.01 -23.54
CA VAL A 363 16.03 -7.67 -24.01
C VAL A 363 16.21 -6.17 -24.14
N LEU A 364 17.47 -5.72 -24.14
CA LEU A 364 17.88 -4.41 -24.62
C LEU A 364 18.72 -4.61 -25.89
N GLU A 365 18.24 -4.07 -27.02
CA GLU A 365 18.98 -4.04 -28.29
C GLU A 365 19.56 -2.64 -28.49
N TYR A 366 20.89 -2.54 -28.59
CA TYR A 366 21.60 -1.28 -28.75
C TYR A 366 22.92 -1.49 -29.54
N GLU A 367 23.19 -0.66 -30.55
CA GLU A 367 24.40 -0.71 -31.40
C GLU A 367 24.73 -2.12 -31.95
N GLY A 368 23.71 -2.89 -32.28
CA GLY A 368 23.85 -4.27 -32.79
C GLY A 368 24.10 -5.33 -31.71
N GLU A 369 24.23 -4.95 -30.45
CA GLU A 369 24.26 -5.88 -29.32
C GLU A 369 22.82 -6.19 -28.83
N ARG A 370 22.63 -7.46 -28.41
CA ARG A 370 21.38 -7.90 -27.80
C ARG A 370 21.67 -8.42 -26.40
N ILE A 371 21.24 -7.64 -25.38
CA ILE A 371 21.46 -7.94 -23.96
C ILE A 371 20.22 -8.62 -23.41
N ASP A 372 20.35 -9.85 -22.89
CA ASP A 372 19.30 -10.53 -22.13
C ASP A 372 19.19 -9.87 -20.76
N LEU A 373 18.01 -9.30 -20.46
CA LEU A 373 17.75 -8.58 -19.22
C LEU A 373 17.43 -9.49 -18.02
N THR A 374 17.33 -10.81 -18.22
CA THR A 374 17.09 -11.77 -17.12
C THR A 374 18.23 -11.76 -16.11
N ALA A 375 19.50 -11.77 -16.59
CA ALA A 375 20.66 -11.67 -15.69
C ALA A 375 20.74 -10.31 -14.98
N MET A 376 20.33 -9.24 -15.65
CA MET A 376 20.28 -7.89 -15.10
C MET A 376 19.20 -7.77 -14.02
N GLN A 377 18.06 -8.43 -14.21
CA GLN A 377 17.00 -8.53 -13.22
C GLN A 377 17.49 -9.19 -11.92
N GLU A 378 18.26 -10.27 -12.01
CA GLU A 378 18.86 -10.93 -10.84
C GLU A 378 19.77 -10.00 -10.03
N ILE A 379 20.55 -9.15 -10.70
CA ILE A 379 21.40 -8.14 -10.04
C ILE A 379 20.53 -7.10 -9.33
N TYR A 380 19.52 -6.57 -10.03
CA TYR A 380 18.60 -5.55 -9.53
C TYR A 380 17.83 -6.00 -8.29
N GLU A 381 17.25 -7.19 -8.33
CA GLU A 381 16.46 -7.76 -7.24
C GLU A 381 17.34 -8.29 -6.10
N GLY A 382 18.52 -8.84 -6.41
CA GLY A 382 19.38 -9.52 -5.44
C GLY A 382 20.15 -8.60 -4.49
N LYS A 383 20.31 -7.31 -4.83
CA LYS A 383 21.18 -6.40 -4.06
C LYS A 383 20.79 -6.24 -2.58
N LEU A 384 19.52 -6.08 -2.28
CA LEU A 384 18.99 -5.91 -0.92
C LEU A 384 18.37 -7.19 -0.34
N ASP A 385 18.37 -8.29 -1.06
CA ASP A 385 17.66 -9.52 -0.66
C ASP A 385 18.13 -10.07 0.70
N LYS A 386 19.41 -9.90 1.05
CA LYS A 386 19.95 -10.31 2.35
C LYS A 386 19.43 -9.50 3.54
N VAL A 387 18.95 -8.28 3.31
CA VAL A 387 18.48 -7.34 4.35
C VAL A 387 16.97 -7.23 4.33
N PHE A 388 16.40 -7.13 3.15
CA PHE A 388 14.97 -7.00 2.90
C PHE A 388 14.52 -8.09 1.93
N SER A 389 14.64 -9.35 2.35
CA SER A 389 14.23 -10.50 1.53
C SER A 389 12.74 -10.42 1.17
N TYR A 390 12.43 -10.66 -0.09
CA TYR A 390 11.07 -10.87 -0.60
C TYR A 390 11.01 -12.07 -1.56
N ARG A 391 12.16 -12.52 -2.05
CA ARG A 391 12.31 -13.74 -2.83
C ARG A 391 12.54 -14.90 -1.87
N GLY A 392 11.77 -15.95 -2.04
CA GLY A 392 11.96 -17.21 -1.34
C GLY A 392 12.55 -18.27 -2.27
N HIS A 393 12.49 -19.50 -1.84
CA HIS A 393 12.77 -20.62 -2.71
C HIS A 393 11.63 -20.80 -3.72
N THR A 394 11.98 -21.15 -4.96
CA THR A 394 11.01 -21.58 -5.96
C THR A 394 10.38 -22.89 -5.52
N GLY A 395 9.05 -22.95 -5.51
CA GLY A 395 8.30 -24.14 -5.16
C GLY A 395 7.75 -24.84 -6.42
N GLU A 396 7.43 -26.12 -6.27
CA GLU A 396 6.79 -26.89 -7.33
C GLU A 396 5.29 -26.54 -7.42
N THR A 397 4.68 -26.87 -8.55
CA THR A 397 3.22 -26.89 -8.69
C THR A 397 2.63 -27.94 -7.76
N THR A 398 1.46 -27.65 -7.22
CA THR A 398 0.74 -28.57 -6.34
C THR A 398 -0.61 -28.98 -6.94
N GLU A 399 -1.29 -29.93 -6.30
CA GLU A 399 -2.56 -30.44 -6.77
C GLU A 399 -3.62 -29.33 -6.81
N LYS A 400 -4.34 -29.22 -7.93
CA LYS A 400 -5.54 -28.40 -8.06
C LYS A 400 -6.74 -29.15 -7.50
N PHE A 401 -7.32 -28.66 -6.42
CA PHE A 401 -8.59 -29.14 -5.93
C PHE A 401 -9.74 -28.52 -6.73
N SER A 402 -10.75 -29.31 -7.05
CA SER A 402 -11.90 -28.81 -7.82
C SER A 402 -13.19 -29.47 -7.35
N TYR A 403 -14.17 -28.63 -6.97
CA TYR A 403 -15.50 -29.07 -6.58
C TYR A 403 -16.53 -28.09 -7.11
N SER A 404 -17.50 -28.58 -7.88
CA SER A 404 -18.58 -27.77 -8.44
C SER A 404 -19.91 -28.14 -7.79
N ALA A 405 -20.55 -27.16 -7.14
CA ALA A 405 -21.90 -27.30 -6.62
C ALA A 405 -22.92 -26.98 -7.73
N GLU A 406 -23.91 -27.82 -7.89
CA GLU A 406 -24.99 -27.60 -8.86
C GLU A 406 -26.14 -26.77 -8.28
N THR A 407 -26.33 -26.83 -6.96
CA THR A 407 -27.42 -26.15 -6.25
C THR A 407 -26.98 -25.65 -4.89
N TYR A 408 -27.68 -24.63 -4.39
CA TYR A 408 -27.51 -24.11 -3.04
C TYR A 408 -28.79 -24.34 -2.22
N PRO A 409 -28.67 -24.66 -0.92
CA PRO A 409 -29.83 -24.73 -0.03
C PRO A 409 -30.57 -23.40 -0.01
N VAL A 410 -31.90 -23.42 0.02
CA VAL A 410 -32.70 -22.21 0.15
C VAL A 410 -32.65 -21.77 1.62
N PRO A 411 -32.28 -20.50 1.94
CA PRO A 411 -32.20 -20.06 3.33
C PRO A 411 -33.57 -20.04 4.01
N ALA A 412 -33.62 -20.42 5.27
CA ALA A 412 -34.87 -20.40 6.07
C ALA A 412 -35.41 -18.97 6.24
N VAL A 413 -34.51 -17.99 6.36
CA VAL A 413 -34.88 -16.57 6.51
C VAL A 413 -34.50 -15.82 5.23
N LYS A 414 -35.53 -15.23 4.59
CA LYS A 414 -35.38 -14.40 3.39
C LYS A 414 -35.67 -12.95 3.74
N THR A 415 -34.89 -12.03 3.17
CA THR A 415 -35.08 -10.61 3.40
C THR A 415 -34.75 -9.79 2.15
N VAL A 416 -35.47 -8.71 1.94
CA VAL A 416 -35.22 -7.82 0.79
C VAL A 416 -33.88 -7.10 0.91
N LYS A 417 -33.48 -6.74 2.15
CA LYS A 417 -32.21 -6.05 2.42
C LYS A 417 -31.47 -6.76 3.57
N PRO A 418 -30.64 -7.77 3.26
CA PRO A 418 -29.88 -8.51 4.26
C PRO A 418 -29.00 -7.58 5.10
N LEU A 419 -29.00 -7.79 6.42
CA LEU A 419 -28.21 -7.02 7.37
C LEU A 419 -26.95 -7.80 7.77
N ALA A 420 -25.79 -7.15 7.62
CA ALA A 420 -24.51 -7.61 8.12
C ALA A 420 -24.18 -6.98 9.47
N PHE A 421 -23.88 -7.79 10.46
CA PHE A 421 -23.24 -7.39 11.71
C PHE A 421 -21.73 -7.42 11.54
N ILE A 422 -21.05 -6.30 11.83
CA ILE A 422 -19.61 -6.11 11.71
C ILE A 422 -19.04 -5.68 13.07
N PRO A 423 -18.51 -6.61 13.88
CA PRO A 423 -17.87 -6.27 15.15
C PRO A 423 -16.47 -5.70 14.91
N VAL A 424 -16.13 -4.64 15.65
CA VAL A 424 -14.85 -3.95 15.59
C VAL A 424 -14.13 -4.09 16.93
N PHE A 425 -13.00 -4.72 16.92
CA PHE A 425 -12.13 -4.93 18.08
C PHE A 425 -10.96 -3.95 18.05
N PRO A 426 -10.31 -3.64 19.18
CA PRO A 426 -9.08 -2.87 19.16
C PRO A 426 -8.05 -3.49 18.19
N GLY A 427 -7.64 -2.72 17.16
CA GLY A 427 -6.75 -3.18 16.09
C GLY A 427 -7.45 -3.66 14.81
N THR A 428 -8.78 -3.74 14.75
CA THR A 428 -9.54 -3.91 13.49
C THR A 428 -9.35 -2.66 12.62
N ASN A 429 -9.20 -2.84 11.30
CA ASN A 429 -8.96 -1.73 10.38
C ASN A 429 -9.67 -1.83 9.02
N CYS A 430 -10.52 -2.85 8.80
CA CYS A 430 -11.21 -3.08 7.53
C CYS A 430 -12.76 -3.01 7.66
N GLU A 431 -13.28 -2.47 8.76
CA GLU A 431 -14.73 -2.41 9.02
C GLU A 431 -15.47 -1.54 8.02
N TYR A 432 -14.91 -0.38 7.67
CA TYR A 432 -15.52 0.53 6.68
C TYR A 432 -15.46 -0.04 5.26
N ASP A 433 -14.37 -0.70 4.88
CA ASP A 433 -14.23 -1.36 3.59
C ASP A 433 -15.26 -2.49 3.46
N THR A 434 -15.42 -3.28 4.53
CA THR A 434 -16.41 -4.35 4.66
C THR A 434 -17.84 -3.81 4.58
N ALA A 435 -18.15 -2.74 5.31
CA ALA A 435 -19.48 -2.11 5.27
C ALA A 435 -19.82 -1.61 3.87
N ARG A 436 -18.89 -0.89 3.21
CA ARG A 436 -19.06 -0.43 1.83
C ARG A 436 -19.25 -1.57 0.84
N ALA A 437 -18.55 -2.71 1.03
CA ALA A 437 -18.72 -3.88 0.17
C ALA A 437 -20.12 -4.51 0.31
N VAL A 438 -20.64 -4.62 1.53
CA VAL A 438 -22.02 -5.07 1.80
C VAL A 438 -23.05 -4.12 1.20
N GLU A 439 -22.90 -2.81 1.40
CA GLU A 439 -23.81 -1.79 0.90
C GLU A 439 -23.83 -1.75 -0.64
N ARG A 440 -22.66 -1.83 -1.27
CA ARG A 440 -22.51 -1.89 -2.73
C ARG A 440 -23.20 -3.12 -3.31
N ALA A 441 -23.22 -4.23 -2.57
CA ALA A 441 -23.93 -5.46 -2.95
C ALA A 441 -25.47 -5.38 -2.75
N GLY A 442 -25.99 -4.30 -2.17
CA GLY A 442 -27.42 -4.10 -1.89
C GLY A 442 -27.88 -4.57 -0.52
N GLY A 443 -26.97 -4.91 0.38
CA GLY A 443 -27.23 -5.21 1.79
C GLY A 443 -27.30 -3.96 2.67
N ALA A 444 -27.41 -4.16 3.98
CA ALA A 444 -27.19 -3.17 5.01
C ALA A 444 -26.05 -3.63 5.91
N ALA A 445 -25.29 -2.69 6.44
CA ALA A 445 -24.20 -2.97 7.35
C ALA A 445 -24.37 -2.19 8.65
N GLU A 446 -24.12 -2.84 9.77
CA GLU A 446 -24.06 -2.22 11.08
C GLU A 446 -22.75 -2.56 11.77
N ILE A 447 -21.99 -1.53 12.09
CA ILE A 447 -20.71 -1.62 12.79
C ILE A 447 -20.95 -1.46 14.29
N LEU A 448 -20.34 -2.32 15.10
CA LEU A 448 -20.32 -2.21 16.56
C LEU A 448 -18.88 -2.21 17.06
N VAL A 449 -18.46 -1.11 17.65
CA VAL A 449 -17.17 -1.04 18.36
C VAL A 449 -17.31 -1.78 19.70
N ILE A 450 -16.45 -2.79 19.91
CA ILE A 450 -16.41 -3.58 21.14
C ILE A 450 -15.63 -2.81 22.19
N ASN A 451 -16.31 -2.26 23.16
CA ASN A 451 -15.72 -1.51 24.26
C ASN A 451 -15.14 -2.46 25.30
N ASN A 452 -13.86 -2.29 25.65
CA ASN A 452 -13.13 -3.14 26.59
C ASN A 452 -12.34 -2.38 27.67
N LEU A 453 -12.58 -1.07 27.82
CA LEU A 453 -11.91 -0.26 28.83
C LEU A 453 -12.29 -0.66 30.26
N THR A 454 -13.49 -1.23 30.45
CA THR A 454 -13.95 -1.76 31.75
C THR A 454 -14.66 -3.11 31.58
N PRO A 455 -14.74 -3.96 32.64
CA PRO A 455 -15.52 -5.20 32.61
C PRO A 455 -17.00 -4.99 32.28
N GLU A 456 -17.58 -3.89 32.75
CA GLU A 456 -18.97 -3.50 32.47
C GLU A 456 -19.16 -3.19 30.97
N ALA A 457 -18.19 -2.48 30.36
CA ALA A 457 -18.23 -2.14 28.94
C ALA A 457 -18.19 -3.41 28.06
N ILE A 458 -17.36 -4.41 28.42
CA ILE A 458 -17.35 -5.71 27.73
C ILE A 458 -18.72 -6.40 27.86
N THR A 459 -19.30 -6.44 29.06
CA THR A 459 -20.61 -7.05 29.30
C THR A 459 -21.71 -6.39 28.48
N GLN A 460 -21.69 -5.06 28.38
CA GLN A 460 -22.63 -4.28 27.57
C GLN A 460 -22.39 -4.56 26.07
N SER A 461 -21.13 -4.63 25.61
CA SER A 461 -20.78 -4.95 24.22
C SER A 461 -21.28 -6.35 23.83
N ILE A 462 -21.15 -7.36 24.71
CA ILE A 462 -21.67 -8.72 24.49
C ILE A 462 -23.19 -8.70 24.34
N ALA A 463 -23.90 -7.99 25.25
CA ALA A 463 -25.35 -7.89 25.20
C ALA A 463 -25.84 -7.20 23.93
N GLU A 464 -25.16 -6.13 23.49
CA GLU A 464 -25.49 -5.41 22.27
C GLU A 464 -25.19 -6.28 21.02
N ALA A 465 -24.01 -6.87 20.95
CA ALA A 465 -23.64 -7.79 19.86
C ALA A 465 -24.65 -8.93 19.70
N SER A 466 -25.07 -9.56 20.82
CA SER A 466 -26.09 -10.63 20.80
C SER A 466 -27.42 -10.13 20.22
N ARG A 467 -27.86 -8.92 20.59
CA ARG A 467 -29.08 -8.28 20.04
C ARG A 467 -28.95 -7.98 18.55
N MET A 468 -27.78 -7.50 18.11
CA MET A 468 -27.51 -7.22 16.71
C MET A 468 -27.48 -8.50 15.88
N ILE A 469 -26.81 -9.55 16.34
CA ILE A 469 -26.79 -10.86 15.66
C ILE A 469 -28.20 -11.45 15.53
N ALA A 470 -29.06 -11.32 16.56
CA ALA A 470 -30.43 -11.84 16.52
C ALA A 470 -31.27 -11.26 15.37
N ARG A 471 -31.00 -10.06 14.90
CA ARG A 471 -31.70 -9.40 13.78
C ARG A 471 -30.92 -9.44 12.46
N SER A 472 -29.65 -9.81 12.47
CA SER A 472 -28.80 -9.87 11.28
C SER A 472 -28.99 -11.21 10.54
N GLN A 473 -28.67 -11.21 9.25
CA GLN A 473 -28.64 -12.41 8.42
C GLN A 473 -27.21 -12.87 8.12
N MET A 474 -26.24 -12.02 8.36
CA MET A 474 -24.83 -12.38 8.21
C MET A 474 -23.96 -11.69 9.26
N ILE A 475 -22.84 -12.33 9.59
CA ILE A 475 -21.75 -11.79 10.38
C ILE A 475 -20.53 -11.68 9.46
N VAL A 476 -19.88 -10.54 9.43
CA VAL A 476 -18.61 -10.38 8.73
C VAL A 476 -17.54 -9.94 9.73
N LEU A 477 -16.55 -10.81 9.95
CA LEU A 477 -15.37 -10.51 10.76
C LEU A 477 -14.32 -9.85 9.86
N PRO A 478 -14.05 -8.54 10.04
CA PRO A 478 -13.12 -7.83 9.18
C PRO A 478 -11.66 -8.22 9.47
N GLY A 479 -10.77 -7.77 8.59
CA GLY A 479 -9.34 -7.83 8.79
C GLY A 479 -8.82 -6.79 9.77
N GLY A 480 -7.57 -6.93 10.14
CA GLY A 480 -6.85 -6.09 11.09
C GLY A 480 -5.88 -6.88 11.95
N PHE A 481 -5.53 -6.31 13.11
CA PHE A 481 -4.58 -6.87 14.07
C PHE A 481 -5.19 -6.80 15.47
N SER A 482 -6.31 -7.49 15.69
CA SER A 482 -7.12 -7.37 16.89
C SER A 482 -6.38 -7.80 18.16
N GLY A 483 -6.23 -6.86 19.08
CA GLY A 483 -5.57 -7.07 20.36
C GLY A 483 -4.04 -7.16 20.28
N GLY A 484 -3.43 -6.80 19.13
CA GLY A 484 -2.00 -6.97 18.87
C GLY A 484 -1.65 -8.45 18.75
N ASP A 485 -1.42 -8.93 17.55
CA ASP A 485 -1.33 -10.37 17.25
C ASP A 485 -0.14 -11.10 17.87
N GLU A 486 0.76 -10.38 18.51
CA GLU A 486 1.98 -10.92 19.13
C GLU A 486 1.95 -10.84 20.67
N PRO A 487 2.70 -11.70 21.36
CA PRO A 487 3.56 -12.79 20.91
C PRO A 487 2.86 -14.14 20.73
N ASP A 488 1.62 -14.32 21.15
CA ASP A 488 0.98 -15.64 21.29
C ASP A 488 -0.05 -15.95 20.20
N GLY A 489 0.07 -15.32 19.02
CA GLY A 489 -0.75 -15.57 17.85
C GLY A 489 -1.99 -14.67 17.72
N SER A 490 -2.48 -14.60 16.49
CA SER A 490 -3.50 -13.68 16.01
C SER A 490 -4.92 -13.94 16.54
N ALA A 491 -5.77 -12.90 16.49
CA ALA A 491 -7.22 -12.96 16.76
C ALA A 491 -7.64 -13.43 18.15
N LYS A 492 -6.79 -13.31 19.17
CA LYS A 492 -7.09 -13.79 20.54
C LYS A 492 -8.32 -13.13 21.12
N PHE A 493 -8.44 -11.81 21.01
CA PHE A 493 -9.55 -11.08 21.58
C PHE A 493 -10.87 -11.42 20.90
N ILE A 494 -10.89 -11.52 19.58
CA ILE A 494 -12.08 -11.98 18.83
C ILE A 494 -12.48 -13.38 19.30
N THR A 495 -11.52 -14.30 19.39
CA THR A 495 -11.75 -15.69 19.81
C THR A 495 -12.31 -15.78 21.23
N ALA A 496 -11.73 -15.04 22.17
CA ALA A 496 -12.23 -14.98 23.56
C ALA A 496 -13.65 -14.41 23.64
N PHE A 497 -13.94 -13.34 22.88
CA PHE A 497 -15.26 -12.72 22.83
C PHE A 497 -16.34 -13.68 22.31
N PHE A 498 -16.07 -14.38 21.19
CA PHE A 498 -17.04 -15.31 20.59
C PHE A 498 -17.17 -16.65 21.35
N ARG A 499 -16.23 -17.00 22.22
CA ARG A 499 -16.36 -18.15 23.16
C ARG A 499 -17.23 -17.85 24.36
N ASN A 500 -17.60 -16.58 24.61
CA ASN A 500 -18.60 -16.26 25.62
C ASN A 500 -19.90 -17.03 25.31
N PRO A 501 -20.57 -17.66 26.31
CA PRO A 501 -21.78 -18.46 26.07
C PRO A 501 -22.88 -17.75 25.30
N ALA A 502 -23.17 -16.47 25.63
CA ALA A 502 -24.20 -15.70 24.93
C ALA A 502 -23.86 -15.44 23.46
N MET A 503 -22.58 -15.21 23.16
CA MET A 503 -22.10 -15.02 21.79
C MET A 503 -22.12 -16.33 21.01
N LYS A 504 -21.66 -17.44 21.66
CA LYS A 504 -21.70 -18.78 21.06
C LYS A 504 -23.13 -19.17 20.68
N ASP A 505 -24.08 -18.96 21.58
CA ASP A 505 -25.50 -19.26 21.34
C ASP A 505 -26.08 -18.40 20.21
N ALA A 506 -25.74 -17.11 20.16
CA ALA A 506 -26.20 -16.21 19.11
C ALA A 506 -25.66 -16.61 17.72
N VAL A 507 -24.39 -17.00 17.63
CA VAL A 507 -23.76 -17.48 16.39
C VAL A 507 -24.39 -18.81 15.95
N HIS A 508 -24.58 -19.76 16.85
CA HIS A 508 -25.21 -21.04 16.54
C HIS A 508 -26.67 -20.87 16.12
N ASP A 509 -27.43 -19.96 16.76
CA ASP A 509 -28.79 -19.63 16.32
C ASP A 509 -28.79 -19.08 14.88
N LEU A 510 -27.88 -18.13 14.57
CA LEU A 510 -27.75 -17.59 13.22
C LEU A 510 -27.48 -18.70 12.18
N LEU A 511 -26.49 -19.53 12.45
CA LEU A 511 -26.00 -20.51 11.47
C LEU A 511 -26.92 -21.74 11.37
N GLN A 512 -27.40 -22.30 12.49
CA GLN A 512 -28.08 -23.61 12.54
C GLN A 512 -29.60 -23.51 12.44
N ARG A 513 -30.22 -22.40 12.88
CA ARG A 513 -31.68 -22.22 12.89
C ARG A 513 -32.20 -21.27 11.84
N ARG A 514 -31.38 -20.26 11.50
CA ARG A 514 -31.81 -19.19 10.57
C ARG A 514 -31.13 -19.27 9.21
N ASP A 515 -30.22 -20.25 9.01
CA ASP A 515 -29.41 -20.46 7.81
C ASP A 515 -28.66 -19.20 7.36
N GLY A 516 -28.23 -18.40 8.34
CA GLY A 516 -27.44 -17.20 8.09
C GLY A 516 -26.02 -17.52 7.60
N LEU A 517 -25.32 -16.48 7.19
CA LEU A 517 -23.98 -16.56 6.62
C LEU A 517 -22.92 -15.95 7.54
N MET A 518 -21.69 -16.45 7.46
CA MET A 518 -20.55 -15.86 8.17
C MET A 518 -19.31 -15.81 7.26
N LEU A 519 -18.61 -14.68 7.26
CA LEU A 519 -17.36 -14.49 6.53
C LEU A 519 -16.30 -13.98 7.49
N GLY A 520 -15.10 -14.52 7.39
CA GLY A 520 -13.90 -13.97 8.05
C GLY A 520 -12.81 -13.67 7.03
N ILE A 521 -12.32 -12.45 7.02
CA ILE A 521 -11.27 -11.98 6.13
C ILE A 521 -10.01 -11.73 6.93
N CYS A 522 -8.86 -12.29 6.52
CA CYS A 522 -7.54 -12.09 7.14
C CYS A 522 -7.60 -12.38 8.66
N ASN A 523 -7.57 -11.37 9.52
CA ASN A 523 -7.73 -11.53 10.98
C ASN A 523 -9.06 -12.18 11.37
N GLY A 524 -10.13 -11.90 10.62
CA GLY A 524 -11.41 -12.60 10.77
C GLY A 524 -11.32 -14.10 10.46
N PHE A 525 -10.56 -14.50 9.43
CA PHE A 525 -10.33 -15.91 9.13
C PHE A 525 -9.48 -16.59 10.22
N GLN A 526 -8.46 -15.91 10.73
CA GLN A 526 -7.68 -16.39 11.87
C GLN A 526 -8.58 -16.67 13.09
N ALA A 527 -9.60 -15.82 13.32
CA ALA A 527 -10.59 -16.06 14.36
C ALA A 527 -11.48 -17.26 14.06
N LEU A 528 -12.02 -17.36 12.84
CA LEU A 528 -12.91 -18.47 12.45
C LEU A 528 -12.25 -19.85 12.61
N ILE A 529 -10.98 -19.98 12.20
CA ILE A 529 -10.26 -21.25 12.30
C ILE A 529 -9.96 -21.62 13.75
N LYS A 530 -9.59 -20.66 14.60
CA LYS A 530 -9.34 -20.86 16.04
C LYS A 530 -10.62 -21.14 16.83
N LEU A 531 -11.78 -20.70 16.33
CA LEU A 531 -13.08 -21.02 16.90
C LEU A 531 -13.61 -22.40 16.46
N GLY A 532 -13.05 -22.98 15.37
CA GLY A 532 -13.56 -24.19 14.74
C GLY A 532 -14.72 -23.97 13.78
N LEU A 533 -15.18 -22.71 13.59
CA LEU A 533 -16.24 -22.35 12.65
C LEU A 533 -15.89 -22.74 11.22
N VAL A 534 -14.63 -22.66 10.86
CA VAL A 534 -14.06 -23.39 9.73
C VAL A 534 -12.96 -24.32 10.25
N PRO A 535 -12.92 -25.58 9.84
CA PRO A 535 -13.77 -26.26 8.85
C PRO A 535 -15.02 -26.95 9.40
N TYR A 536 -15.37 -26.81 10.69
CA TYR A 536 -16.38 -27.66 11.35
C TYR A 536 -17.81 -27.12 11.37
N GLY A 537 -18.00 -25.80 11.19
CA GLY A 537 -19.32 -25.14 11.17
C GLY A 537 -19.90 -24.79 12.53
N GLU A 538 -19.13 -24.96 13.61
CA GLU A 538 -19.54 -24.66 14.99
C GLU A 538 -18.35 -24.22 15.85
N ILE A 539 -18.64 -23.52 16.95
CA ILE A 539 -17.61 -23.10 17.91
C ILE A 539 -17.28 -24.30 18.81
N ILE A 540 -16.06 -24.80 18.68
CA ILE A 540 -15.55 -25.98 19.42
C ILE A 540 -14.26 -25.61 20.17
N ASP A 541 -13.87 -26.50 21.08
CA ASP A 541 -12.52 -26.53 21.61
C ASP A 541 -11.58 -27.19 20.60
N THR A 542 -10.56 -26.47 20.17
CA THR A 542 -9.60 -26.94 19.17
C THR A 542 -8.51 -27.80 19.78
N SER A 543 -7.97 -28.73 18.99
CA SER A 543 -6.88 -29.65 19.35
C SER A 543 -5.75 -29.54 18.33
N ASP A 544 -4.67 -30.28 18.55
CA ASP A 544 -3.52 -30.41 17.63
C ASP A 544 -3.88 -31.08 16.29
N GLN A 545 -5.06 -31.72 16.20
CA GLN A 545 -5.59 -32.31 14.96
C GLN A 545 -6.39 -31.29 14.12
N CYS A 546 -6.65 -30.11 14.65
CA CYS A 546 -7.33 -29.04 13.91
C CYS A 546 -6.35 -28.29 13.00
N PRO A 547 -6.82 -27.76 11.86
CA PRO A 547 -5.98 -26.88 11.05
C PRO A 547 -5.80 -25.54 11.75
N THR A 548 -4.76 -24.80 11.37
CA THR A 548 -4.50 -23.46 11.88
C THR A 548 -3.90 -22.55 10.82
N LEU A 549 -3.90 -21.26 11.11
CA LEU A 549 -3.10 -20.25 10.42
C LEU A 549 -1.93 -19.88 11.33
N THR A 550 -0.73 -19.84 10.76
CA THR A 550 0.51 -19.55 11.48
C THR A 550 1.35 -18.54 10.72
N PHE A 551 2.54 -18.21 11.24
CA PHE A 551 3.44 -17.25 10.65
C PHE A 551 3.74 -17.56 9.18
N ASN A 552 3.80 -16.52 8.35
CA ASN A 552 4.28 -16.61 6.98
C ASN A 552 5.67 -17.26 6.96
N GLU A 553 5.96 -18.05 5.94
CA GLU A 553 7.26 -18.73 5.80
C GLU A 553 8.42 -17.74 5.72
N ILE A 554 8.20 -16.58 5.11
CA ILE A 554 9.20 -15.50 5.06
C ILE A 554 9.47 -14.84 6.43
N GLY A 555 8.70 -15.16 7.47
CA GLY A 555 8.91 -14.69 8.85
C GLY A 555 8.61 -13.20 9.09
N ARG A 556 7.83 -12.56 8.22
CA ARG A 556 7.43 -11.15 8.36
C ARG A 556 6.04 -10.87 7.75
N HIS A 557 5.52 -9.68 8.06
CA HIS A 557 4.37 -9.11 7.36
C HIS A 557 4.66 -8.94 5.87
N GLN A 558 3.64 -9.20 5.04
CA GLN A 558 3.70 -9.08 3.59
C GLN A 558 2.40 -8.49 3.04
N SER A 559 2.55 -7.45 2.20
CA SER A 559 1.44 -6.80 1.51
C SER A 559 1.72 -6.75 0.01
N MET A 560 0.85 -7.38 -0.77
CA MET A 560 0.91 -7.43 -2.23
C MET A 560 -0.43 -7.85 -2.83
N LEU A 561 -0.55 -7.85 -4.14
CA LEU A 561 -1.65 -8.51 -4.82
C LEU A 561 -1.22 -9.95 -5.20
N VAL A 562 -2.07 -10.91 -4.87
CA VAL A 562 -1.87 -12.32 -5.22
C VAL A 562 -2.96 -12.80 -6.18
N ARG A 563 -2.68 -13.87 -6.93
CA ARG A 563 -3.67 -14.52 -7.76
C ARG A 563 -4.24 -15.72 -7.03
N THR A 564 -5.56 -15.80 -6.96
CA THR A 564 -6.27 -16.94 -6.38
C THR A 564 -7.26 -17.51 -7.36
N ARG A 565 -7.34 -18.83 -7.45
CA ARG A 565 -8.37 -19.53 -8.23
C ARG A 565 -9.49 -20.01 -7.32
N ILE A 566 -10.69 -20.09 -7.84
CA ILE A 566 -11.82 -20.75 -7.19
C ILE A 566 -11.62 -22.26 -7.30
N ALA A 567 -11.35 -22.91 -6.17
CA ALA A 567 -11.23 -24.37 -6.07
C ALA A 567 -12.59 -25.02 -5.85
N SER A 568 -13.49 -24.32 -5.14
CA SER A 568 -14.85 -24.80 -4.88
C SER A 568 -15.82 -23.63 -4.85
N ASN A 569 -16.94 -23.75 -5.55
CA ASN A 569 -18.06 -22.83 -5.44
C ASN A 569 -19.19 -23.34 -4.54
N LYS A 570 -18.90 -24.27 -3.62
CA LYS A 570 -19.88 -24.84 -2.67
C LYS A 570 -20.53 -23.78 -1.78
N SER A 571 -19.75 -22.78 -1.39
CA SER A 571 -20.22 -21.71 -0.52
C SER A 571 -21.22 -20.80 -1.22
N PRO A 572 -22.35 -20.40 -0.56
CA PRO A 572 -23.22 -19.34 -1.05
C PRO A 572 -22.50 -18.02 -1.31
N TRP A 573 -21.41 -17.73 -0.61
CA TRP A 573 -20.53 -16.58 -0.85
C TRP A 573 -19.85 -16.63 -2.23
N LEU A 574 -19.74 -17.80 -2.87
CA LEU A 574 -19.09 -18.01 -4.16
C LEU A 574 -20.07 -18.45 -5.27
N SER A 575 -21.39 -18.30 -5.04
CA SER A 575 -22.42 -18.76 -5.97
C SER A 575 -22.37 -18.09 -7.35
N ARG A 576 -21.72 -16.94 -7.47
CA ARG A 576 -21.51 -16.21 -8.74
C ARG A 576 -20.14 -16.49 -9.38
N CYS A 577 -19.30 -17.30 -8.75
CA CYS A 577 -18.01 -17.73 -9.27
C CYS A 577 -18.12 -19.12 -9.89
N LYS A 578 -17.30 -19.35 -10.90
CA LYS A 578 -17.09 -20.69 -11.45
C LYS A 578 -15.78 -21.27 -10.91
N VAL A 579 -15.72 -22.59 -10.81
CA VAL A 579 -14.45 -23.27 -10.56
C VAL A 579 -13.47 -22.89 -11.67
N ASP A 580 -12.22 -22.65 -11.30
CA ASP A 580 -11.13 -22.12 -12.13
C ASP A 580 -11.19 -20.62 -12.46
N ASP A 581 -12.21 -19.87 -12.05
CA ASP A 581 -12.12 -18.40 -12.13
C ASP A 581 -10.92 -17.93 -11.30
N ILE A 582 -10.10 -17.03 -11.88
CA ILE A 582 -8.91 -16.46 -11.25
C ILE A 582 -9.15 -14.99 -10.92
N HIS A 583 -8.82 -14.61 -9.70
CA HIS A 583 -8.96 -13.24 -9.22
C HIS A 583 -7.64 -12.74 -8.64
N THR A 584 -7.38 -11.45 -8.85
CA THR A 584 -6.26 -10.72 -8.26
C THR A 584 -6.74 -10.07 -6.96
N VAL A 585 -6.19 -10.49 -5.82
CA VAL A 585 -6.71 -10.14 -4.49
C VAL A 585 -5.60 -9.56 -3.62
N ALA A 586 -5.90 -8.52 -2.86
CA ALA A 586 -4.95 -7.93 -1.92
C ALA A 586 -4.73 -8.84 -0.70
N ILE A 587 -3.47 -8.99 -0.28
CA ILE A 587 -3.11 -9.58 1.01
C ILE A 587 -2.30 -8.59 1.85
N SER A 588 -2.45 -8.70 3.18
CA SER A 588 -1.70 -7.88 4.14
C SER A 588 -1.69 -8.58 5.50
N HIS A 589 -0.70 -9.43 5.74
CA HIS A 589 -0.63 -10.26 6.95
C HIS A 589 0.79 -10.77 7.26
N GLY A 590 1.05 -11.06 8.54
CA GLY A 590 2.24 -11.76 9.03
C GLY A 590 1.96 -13.23 9.36
N GLU A 591 0.69 -13.59 9.60
CA GLU A 591 0.20 -14.92 9.96
C GLU A 591 -0.92 -15.37 9.01
N GLY A 592 -0.57 -15.85 7.83
CA GLY A 592 -1.54 -16.31 6.83
C GLY A 592 -1.31 -17.73 6.33
N ARG A 593 -0.29 -18.41 6.87
CA ARG A 593 0.12 -19.75 6.45
C ARG A 593 -0.85 -20.81 6.96
N PHE A 594 -1.64 -21.38 6.06
CA PHE A 594 -2.51 -22.51 6.38
C PHE A 594 -1.69 -23.79 6.55
N VAL A 595 -1.89 -24.48 7.68
CA VAL A 595 -1.29 -25.77 7.99
C VAL A 595 -2.32 -26.70 8.63
N GLY A 596 -2.21 -28.00 8.37
CA GLY A 596 -3.09 -29.00 8.94
C GLY A 596 -2.64 -30.42 8.58
N PRO A 597 -3.18 -31.44 9.27
CA PRO A 597 -2.92 -32.83 8.94
C PRO A 597 -3.34 -33.19 7.51
N GLU A 598 -2.50 -33.93 6.78
CA GLU A 598 -2.79 -34.28 5.38
C GLU A 598 -4.13 -34.99 5.21
N ALA A 599 -4.46 -35.94 6.12
CA ALA A 599 -5.73 -36.65 6.08
C ALA A 599 -6.93 -35.70 6.17
N LEU A 600 -6.84 -34.67 7.00
CA LEU A 600 -7.88 -33.63 7.10
C LEU A 600 -7.98 -32.85 5.80
N ILE A 601 -6.85 -32.40 5.23
CA ILE A 601 -6.84 -31.64 3.98
C ILE A 601 -7.47 -32.44 2.84
N ARG A 602 -7.14 -33.74 2.72
CA ARG A 602 -7.77 -34.65 1.74
C ARG A 602 -9.29 -34.76 1.95
N GLN A 603 -9.74 -34.82 3.21
CA GLN A 603 -11.17 -34.80 3.52
C GLN A 603 -11.84 -33.48 3.15
N LEU A 604 -11.20 -32.34 3.45
CA LEU A 604 -11.72 -31.01 3.08
C LEU A 604 -11.83 -30.86 1.54
N ALA A 605 -10.84 -31.35 0.80
CA ALA A 605 -10.88 -31.37 -0.66
C ALA A 605 -12.05 -32.23 -1.20
N ALA A 606 -12.20 -33.47 -0.70
CA ALA A 606 -13.28 -34.35 -1.10
C ALA A 606 -14.67 -33.78 -0.80
N ASN A 607 -14.81 -33.06 0.31
CA ASN A 607 -16.05 -32.41 0.72
C ASN A 607 -16.32 -31.07 0.00
N GLY A 608 -15.39 -30.56 -0.83
CA GLY A 608 -15.50 -29.26 -1.48
C GLY A 608 -15.35 -28.07 -0.51
N GLN A 609 -14.65 -28.28 0.61
CA GLN A 609 -14.45 -27.26 1.65
C GLN A 609 -13.19 -26.38 1.40
N ILE A 610 -12.32 -26.74 0.45
CA ILE A 610 -11.24 -25.87 -0.01
C ILE A 610 -11.85 -24.90 -1.02
N ALA A 611 -11.99 -23.64 -0.63
CA ALA A 611 -12.68 -22.62 -1.40
C ALA A 611 -11.78 -22.02 -2.50
N THR A 612 -10.55 -21.64 -2.12
CA THR A 612 -9.62 -20.92 -2.98
C THR A 612 -8.19 -21.45 -2.79
N GLN A 613 -7.40 -21.36 -3.88
CA GLN A 613 -5.98 -21.71 -3.89
C GLN A 613 -5.17 -20.59 -4.54
N TYR A 614 -3.95 -20.33 -4.03
CA TYR A 614 -2.97 -19.48 -4.70
C TYR A 614 -2.51 -20.10 -6.02
N VAL A 615 -2.33 -19.26 -7.03
CA VAL A 615 -1.88 -19.70 -8.37
C VAL A 615 -0.79 -18.80 -8.93
N ASP A 616 0.06 -19.40 -9.78
CA ASP A 616 1.09 -18.70 -10.54
C ASP A 616 0.50 -17.87 -11.70
N ALA A 617 1.40 -17.30 -12.52
CA ALA A 617 1.03 -16.50 -13.68
C ALA A 617 0.23 -17.28 -14.75
N ASP A 618 0.34 -18.61 -14.76
CA ASP A 618 -0.32 -19.51 -15.72
C ASP A 618 -1.57 -20.18 -15.10
N GLY A 619 -1.94 -19.78 -13.87
CA GLY A 619 -3.11 -20.27 -13.17
C GLY A 619 -2.93 -21.70 -12.58
N GLN A 620 -1.67 -22.14 -12.39
CA GLN A 620 -1.39 -23.41 -11.71
C GLN A 620 -1.27 -23.20 -10.22
N ALA A 621 -1.87 -24.08 -9.40
CA ALA A 621 -1.68 -24.05 -7.96
C ALA A 621 -0.20 -24.33 -7.63
N THR A 622 0.41 -23.51 -6.78
CA THR A 622 1.86 -23.57 -6.59
C THR A 622 2.28 -23.37 -5.14
N MET A 623 3.41 -24.00 -4.80
CA MET A 623 4.12 -23.79 -3.53
C MET A 623 5.24 -22.74 -3.67
N ASP A 624 5.40 -22.15 -4.86
CA ASP A 624 6.36 -21.06 -5.07
C ASP A 624 5.99 -19.85 -4.21
N ILE A 625 6.93 -19.39 -3.40
CA ILE A 625 6.73 -18.30 -2.44
C ILE A 625 6.37 -16.97 -3.11
N GLN A 626 6.76 -16.77 -4.37
CA GLN A 626 6.40 -15.59 -5.14
C GLN A 626 4.88 -15.47 -5.35
N TYR A 627 4.18 -16.60 -5.44
CA TYR A 627 2.75 -16.67 -5.73
C TYR A 627 1.91 -17.19 -4.56
N ASN A 628 2.52 -17.94 -3.64
CA ASN A 628 1.97 -18.43 -2.37
C ASN A 628 2.80 -17.85 -1.22
N PRO A 629 2.74 -16.52 -1.01
CA PRO A 629 3.73 -15.79 -0.23
C PRO A 629 3.75 -16.12 1.26
N ASN A 630 2.71 -16.72 1.79
CA ASN A 630 2.68 -17.22 3.17
C ASN A 630 3.17 -18.67 3.33
N GLY A 631 3.37 -19.41 2.23
CA GLY A 631 3.78 -20.82 2.25
C GLY A 631 2.67 -21.78 2.69
N SER A 632 1.41 -21.45 2.39
CA SER A 632 0.24 -22.29 2.74
C SER A 632 0.29 -23.65 2.10
N ALA A 633 0.02 -24.70 2.89
CA ALA A 633 -0.03 -26.08 2.44
C ALA A 633 -1.02 -26.25 1.27
N TRP A 634 -0.60 -26.97 0.22
CA TRP A 634 -1.37 -27.15 -1.03
C TRP A 634 -1.89 -25.83 -1.65
N ALA A 635 -1.19 -24.73 -1.43
CA ALA A 635 -1.59 -23.41 -1.90
C ALA A 635 -2.99 -22.96 -1.39
N ILE A 636 -3.48 -23.50 -0.29
CA ILE A 636 -4.81 -23.19 0.25
C ILE A 636 -4.83 -21.74 0.76
N GLU A 637 -5.75 -20.93 0.22
CA GLU A 637 -5.96 -19.54 0.61
C GLU A 637 -7.21 -19.34 1.46
N GLY A 638 -8.26 -20.16 1.22
CA GLY A 638 -9.52 -20.08 1.95
C GLY A 638 -10.22 -21.43 2.04
N ILE A 639 -10.98 -21.60 3.14
CA ILE A 639 -11.76 -22.82 3.43
C ILE A 639 -13.16 -22.49 3.94
N THR A 640 -14.07 -23.48 3.88
CA THR A 640 -15.46 -23.33 4.31
C THR A 640 -15.84 -24.32 5.42
N SER A 641 -16.99 -24.04 6.07
CA SER A 641 -17.75 -25.03 6.84
C SER A 641 -18.29 -26.16 5.95
N PRO A 642 -18.73 -27.30 6.53
CA PRO A 642 -19.23 -28.45 5.75
C PRO A 642 -20.43 -28.09 4.84
N ASP A 643 -21.26 -27.15 5.26
CA ASP A 643 -22.43 -26.66 4.52
C ASP A 643 -22.11 -25.43 3.62
N GLY A 644 -20.89 -24.90 3.69
CA GLY A 644 -20.43 -23.76 2.92
C GLY A 644 -20.90 -22.40 3.43
N ARG A 645 -21.71 -22.28 4.47
CA ARG A 645 -22.28 -21.02 4.95
C ARG A 645 -21.26 -20.14 5.69
N VAL A 646 -20.27 -20.77 6.31
CA VAL A 646 -19.13 -20.06 6.89
C VAL A 646 -17.95 -20.19 5.93
N ILE A 647 -17.31 -19.08 5.60
CA ILE A 647 -16.09 -19.03 4.78
C ILE A 647 -15.04 -18.16 5.44
N GLY A 648 -13.81 -18.62 5.43
CA GLY A 648 -12.63 -17.83 5.83
C GLY A 648 -11.61 -17.80 4.73
N LYS A 649 -11.00 -16.65 4.49
CA LYS A 649 -9.94 -16.46 3.50
C LYS A 649 -8.97 -15.36 3.93
N MET A 650 -7.71 -15.43 3.46
CA MET A 650 -6.69 -14.46 3.80
C MET A 650 -6.76 -13.20 2.94
N GLY A 651 -7.17 -13.32 1.69
CA GLY A 651 -7.26 -12.21 0.75
C GLY A 651 -8.43 -11.28 1.03
N HIS A 652 -8.16 -9.98 0.92
CA HIS A 652 -9.09 -8.87 1.18
C HIS A 652 -10.01 -8.60 -0.01
N THR A 653 -11.08 -9.35 -0.14
CA THR A 653 -12.09 -9.20 -1.22
C THR A 653 -13.03 -8.01 -1.03
N GLU A 654 -13.03 -7.38 0.14
CA GLU A 654 -13.73 -6.13 0.42
C GLU A 654 -12.99 -4.92 -0.18
N ARG A 655 -11.66 -5.01 -0.36
CA ARG A 655 -10.81 -3.93 -0.88
C ARG A 655 -10.85 -3.87 -2.41
N VAL A 656 -12.03 -3.79 -2.98
CA VAL A 656 -12.26 -3.69 -4.43
C VAL A 656 -13.09 -2.47 -4.78
N GLY A 657 -12.88 -1.94 -5.99
CA GLY A 657 -13.62 -0.77 -6.46
C GLY A 657 -13.19 -0.32 -7.86
N LYS A 658 -14.05 0.44 -8.51
CA LYS A 658 -13.75 0.98 -9.85
C LYS A 658 -12.49 1.85 -9.82
N GLY A 659 -11.51 1.53 -10.68
CA GLY A 659 -10.28 2.30 -10.86
C GLY A 659 -9.25 2.11 -9.75
N LEU A 660 -9.34 1.05 -8.95
CA LEU A 660 -8.26 0.62 -8.05
C LEU A 660 -7.28 -0.30 -8.78
N TYR A 661 -6.04 -0.35 -8.30
CA TYR A 661 -4.96 -1.25 -8.76
C TYR A 661 -4.72 -1.22 -10.28
N ARG A 662 -4.83 -0.04 -10.89
CA ARG A 662 -4.80 0.12 -12.36
C ARG A 662 -3.51 -0.35 -13.01
N ASN A 663 -2.42 -0.38 -12.29
CA ASN A 663 -1.10 -0.83 -12.75
C ASN A 663 -0.84 -2.34 -12.55
N VAL A 664 -1.84 -3.12 -12.09
CA VAL A 664 -1.72 -4.58 -11.97
C VAL A 664 -2.90 -5.22 -12.71
N PRO A 665 -2.66 -6.07 -13.71
CA PRO A 665 -3.73 -6.70 -14.48
C PRO A 665 -4.46 -7.79 -13.68
N GLY A 666 -5.72 -8.02 -14.00
CA GLY A 666 -6.54 -9.10 -13.46
C GLY A 666 -7.92 -8.65 -13.02
N GLU A 667 -8.84 -9.62 -12.83
CA GLU A 667 -10.15 -9.39 -12.24
C GLU A 667 -10.02 -9.32 -10.72
N THR A 668 -10.44 -8.24 -10.10
CA THR A 668 -10.31 -8.03 -8.66
C THR A 668 -11.58 -8.35 -7.88
N ASP A 669 -12.76 -8.29 -8.52
CA ASP A 669 -14.05 -8.47 -7.85
C ASP A 669 -14.55 -9.92 -7.93
N MET A 670 -14.39 -10.67 -6.86
CA MET A 670 -14.94 -12.04 -6.72
C MET A 670 -16.46 -12.07 -6.57
N LYS A 671 -17.13 -10.93 -6.46
CA LYS A 671 -18.59 -10.82 -6.27
C LYS A 671 -19.13 -11.57 -5.04
N MET A 672 -18.27 -11.77 -4.02
CA MET A 672 -18.64 -12.53 -2.82
C MET A 672 -19.80 -11.89 -2.08
N PHE A 673 -19.74 -10.58 -1.84
CA PHE A 673 -20.81 -9.88 -1.12
C PHE A 673 -22.12 -9.85 -1.91
N GLU A 674 -22.04 -9.70 -3.24
CA GLU A 674 -23.20 -9.79 -4.10
C GLU A 674 -23.82 -11.20 -4.08
N SER A 675 -22.98 -12.25 -4.09
CA SER A 675 -23.41 -13.64 -3.96
C SER A 675 -24.18 -13.87 -2.65
N ALA A 676 -23.64 -13.42 -1.53
CA ALA A 676 -24.26 -13.56 -0.21
C ALA A 676 -25.58 -12.82 -0.10
N VAL A 677 -25.62 -11.56 -0.58
CA VAL A 677 -26.85 -10.75 -0.55
C VAL A 677 -27.95 -11.39 -1.39
N ARG A 678 -27.65 -11.85 -2.61
CA ARG A 678 -28.61 -12.53 -3.48
C ARG A 678 -29.10 -13.86 -2.91
N TYR A 679 -28.19 -14.64 -2.32
CA TYR A 679 -28.57 -15.87 -1.63
C TYR A 679 -29.61 -15.60 -0.53
N LEU A 680 -29.39 -14.59 0.34
CA LEU A 680 -30.31 -14.23 1.41
C LEU A 680 -31.61 -13.57 0.91
N GLN A 681 -31.60 -13.00 -0.30
CA GLN A 681 -32.81 -12.53 -1.00
C GLN A 681 -33.55 -13.67 -1.72
N ASN A 682 -32.95 -14.83 -1.87
CA ASN A 682 -33.39 -15.96 -2.66
C ASN A 682 -33.59 -15.60 -4.17
N GLN A 683 -32.59 -14.94 -4.73
CA GLN A 683 -32.53 -14.56 -6.15
C GLN A 683 -31.50 -15.42 -6.92
#